data_fa1fb58e683a70ae5ae0e1ae8b193444
#
_entry.id   fa1fb58e683a70ae5ae0e1ae8b193444
#
_cell.length_a   1.000
_cell.length_b   1.000
_cell.length_c   1.000
_cell.angle_alpha   90.00
_cell.angle_beta   90.00
_cell.angle_gamma   90.00
#
_symmetry.space_group_name_H-M   'P 1'
#
loop_
_entity.id
_entity.type
_entity.pdbx_description
1 polymer ?
#
loop_
_entity_poly.entity_id
_entity_poly.type
_entity_poly.pdbx_seq_one_letter_code
_entity_poly.pdbx_strand_id
1 'polypeptide(L)'
;EIIIATPRPETMLGDVAVAVHPDDERYKKLIGTRILLPIVDKEIPIIADEYVDMSYGTGAVKITPAHDPNDFEIAKRHDLPIESIISPEGKMINVPAQFLGLTPIEARARVLEALEALELRRGETEIEHAVGHCYKCGSVIEPMIKEQWFIKTQSLAQPAIDALKKEEITFYPASKRKELIAYLEQLKDWNISRQIPWGIPIPAFVNENDPKDWIFDTRTNEQSIVVNGTTYIREEDTFDTWFSSGQWPYIVTDYLTGGDLANYFPTDMMETGMDIMRAWVSRMIMLSLYRTGKLPFKEVYLHGMVNDEHNQKMSKSKGNVINPMELVAEFGSDATRMGVISGRAPAQSQAFNKGSVIAARNFCNKLWNIARFVEAQIGDNHQIVDLEPQTPADHWIIRQLNDAANNIAVRIEQYRFSEASETVYHTIWDDVADWYIESSKTAINRPLLSWVLATSLKIAHPFAPFVTETIWQTLNYTDGILMREAWPTPEKFDPIAAEQFEQLKLLVAEGRWVIAELPGNKKYRLLYGNDSLIADNQDTIKHLMRLEAIEHTDQPRGLRLAAANREAWLDIDSETLYQHQENLEMRLAEARQKLAGLKKRLENPTYVEKAPAHLVEETREQLAEQEKIITRLVSELEVISLK
;
A
#
# COMPACT_ATOMS: atom_id res chain seq x y z
N GLU A 1 0.35 -57.15 -2.52
CA GLU A 1 -0.57 -56.08 -2.20
C GLU A 1 0.21 -54.79 -1.87
N ILE A 2 -0.23 -53.65 -2.39
CA ILE A 2 0.30 -52.34 -2.02
C ILE A 2 -0.83 -51.50 -1.41
N ILE A 3 -0.55 -50.87 -0.27
CA ILE A 3 -1.49 -49.99 0.41
C ILE A 3 -1.22 -48.55 -0.03
N ILE A 4 -2.27 -47.85 -0.48
CA ILE A 4 -2.21 -46.43 -0.91
C ILE A 4 -3.09 -45.59 0.00
N ALA A 5 -2.58 -44.45 0.43
CA ALA A 5 -3.36 -43.43 1.12
C ALA A 5 -3.71 -42.28 0.14
N THR A 6 -4.98 -41.93 0.02
CA THR A 6 -5.43 -40.88 -0.88
C THR A 6 -6.59 -40.09 -0.28
N PRO A 7 -6.61 -38.76 -0.41
CA PRO A 7 -7.78 -37.92 -0.06
C PRO A 7 -8.86 -37.96 -1.15
N ARG A 8 -8.59 -38.55 -2.31
CA ARG A 8 -9.48 -38.56 -3.48
C ARG A 8 -9.67 -40.00 -4.03
N PRO A 9 -10.33 -40.90 -3.27
CA PRO A 9 -10.54 -42.28 -3.70
C PRO A 9 -11.34 -42.43 -5.01
N GLU A 10 -12.20 -41.47 -5.35
CA GLU A 10 -12.96 -41.43 -6.62
C GLU A 10 -12.06 -41.41 -7.85
N THR A 11 -10.89 -40.74 -7.76
CA THR A 11 -9.98 -40.66 -8.92
C THR A 11 -9.19 -41.95 -9.16
N MET A 12 -9.21 -42.88 -8.21
CA MET A 12 -8.59 -44.20 -8.36
C MET A 12 -9.11 -44.95 -9.59
N LEU A 13 -10.35 -44.71 -9.99
CA LEU A 13 -10.95 -45.34 -11.18
C LEU A 13 -10.24 -44.97 -12.50
N GLY A 14 -9.41 -43.92 -12.49
CA GLY A 14 -8.59 -43.49 -13.64
C GLY A 14 -7.09 -43.66 -13.42
N ASP A 15 -6.66 -44.42 -12.43
CA ASP A 15 -5.23 -44.64 -12.19
C ASP A 15 -4.56 -45.39 -13.35
N VAL A 16 -3.37 -44.93 -13.69
CA VAL A 16 -2.56 -45.50 -14.79
C VAL A 16 -1.26 -46.11 -14.31
N ALA A 17 -0.84 -45.82 -13.08
CA ALA A 17 0.33 -46.38 -12.43
C ALA A 17 0.28 -46.23 -10.93
N VAL A 18 1.15 -46.92 -10.20
CA VAL A 18 1.55 -46.61 -8.83
C VAL A 18 3.01 -46.23 -8.82
N ALA A 19 3.33 -45.05 -8.26
CA ALA A 19 4.71 -44.60 -8.10
C ALA A 19 5.24 -44.87 -6.70
N VAL A 20 6.51 -45.29 -6.60
CA VAL A 20 7.26 -45.50 -5.36
C VAL A 20 8.64 -44.86 -5.49
N HIS A 21 9.24 -44.48 -4.38
CA HIS A 21 10.60 -43.94 -4.43
C HIS A 21 11.62 -45.04 -4.82
N PRO A 22 12.61 -44.76 -5.70
CA PRO A 22 13.57 -45.75 -6.15
C PRO A 22 14.41 -46.38 -5.01
N ASP A 23 14.63 -45.62 -3.92
CA ASP A 23 15.40 -46.07 -2.76
C ASP A 23 14.54 -46.68 -1.64
N ASP A 24 13.23 -46.81 -1.83
CA ASP A 24 12.36 -47.40 -0.81
C ASP A 24 12.47 -48.94 -0.82
N GLU A 25 13.19 -49.48 0.12
CA GLU A 25 13.42 -50.94 0.25
C GLU A 25 12.12 -51.74 0.42
N ARG A 26 11.02 -51.14 0.86
CA ARG A 26 9.70 -51.77 0.99
C ARG A 26 9.13 -52.19 -0.36
N TYR A 27 9.37 -51.39 -1.40
CA TYR A 27 8.73 -51.51 -2.70
C TYR A 27 9.73 -51.78 -3.83
N LYS A 28 11.04 -51.74 -3.60
CA LYS A 28 12.11 -51.86 -4.60
C LYS A 28 11.98 -53.09 -5.47
N LYS A 29 11.53 -54.21 -4.90
CA LYS A 29 11.35 -55.48 -5.64
C LYS A 29 10.10 -55.50 -6.53
N LEU A 30 9.21 -54.55 -6.33
CA LEU A 30 7.94 -54.43 -7.07
C LEU A 30 8.05 -53.49 -8.27
N ILE A 31 9.10 -52.68 -8.34
CA ILE A 31 9.34 -51.75 -9.46
C ILE A 31 9.41 -52.51 -10.76
N GLY A 32 8.67 -52.06 -11.77
CA GLY A 32 8.57 -52.69 -13.09
C GLY A 32 7.58 -53.86 -13.16
N THR A 33 6.99 -54.29 -12.05
CA THR A 33 5.87 -55.24 -12.04
C THR A 33 4.53 -54.56 -12.28
N ARG A 34 3.49 -55.35 -12.49
CA ARG A 34 2.11 -54.86 -12.66
C ARG A 34 1.24 -55.28 -11.48
N ILE A 35 0.27 -54.46 -11.17
CA ILE A 35 -0.76 -54.76 -10.15
C ILE A 35 -2.13 -54.60 -10.78
N LEU A 36 -3.11 -55.31 -10.24
CA LEU A 36 -4.50 -55.20 -10.62
C LEU A 36 -5.15 -54.02 -9.84
N LEU A 37 -5.64 -53.04 -10.57
CA LEU A 37 -6.44 -51.93 -9.98
C LEU A 37 -7.83 -52.47 -9.63
N PRO A 38 -8.23 -52.49 -8.36
CA PRO A 38 -9.54 -53.02 -7.95
C PRO A 38 -10.68 -52.20 -8.53
N ILE A 39 -11.87 -52.76 -8.61
CA ILE A 39 -13.11 -52.20 -9.16
C ILE A 39 -13.11 -52.04 -10.69
N VAL A 40 -11.98 -51.63 -11.28
CA VAL A 40 -11.83 -51.43 -12.73
C VAL A 40 -11.26 -52.67 -13.42
N ASP A 41 -10.66 -53.58 -12.67
CA ASP A 41 -9.98 -54.81 -13.16
C ASP A 41 -8.93 -54.56 -14.25
N LYS A 42 -8.21 -53.42 -14.12
CA LYS A 42 -7.16 -52.97 -15.03
C LYS A 42 -5.77 -53.25 -14.45
N GLU A 43 -4.86 -53.84 -15.21
CA GLU A 43 -3.46 -53.95 -14.82
C GLU A 43 -2.71 -52.65 -15.07
N ILE A 44 -2.07 -52.13 -14.03
CA ILE A 44 -1.25 -50.90 -14.06
C ILE A 44 0.18 -51.20 -13.59
N PRO A 45 1.23 -50.49 -14.11
CA PRO A 45 2.60 -50.69 -13.71
C PRO A 45 2.92 -50.03 -12.37
N ILE A 46 3.92 -50.57 -11.68
CA ILE A 46 4.59 -49.92 -10.55
C ILE A 46 5.86 -49.27 -11.10
N ILE A 47 5.97 -47.94 -10.97
CA ILE A 47 7.08 -47.12 -11.45
C ILE A 47 7.92 -46.56 -10.31
N ALA A 48 9.18 -46.23 -10.60
CA ALA A 48 10.06 -45.53 -9.66
C ALA A 48 10.12 -44.03 -10.01
N ASP A 49 9.82 -43.15 -9.05
CA ASP A 49 9.93 -41.72 -9.25
C ASP A 49 10.40 -41.04 -7.97
N GLU A 50 11.40 -40.14 -8.06
CA GLU A 50 11.98 -39.39 -6.95
C GLU A 50 11.00 -38.36 -6.32
N TYR A 51 9.89 -38.09 -6.99
CA TYR A 51 8.82 -37.24 -6.45
C TYR A 51 8.16 -37.85 -5.21
N VAL A 52 8.17 -39.17 -5.07
CA VAL A 52 7.48 -39.85 -3.95
C VAL A 52 8.28 -39.68 -2.65
N ASP A 53 7.63 -39.08 -1.64
CA ASP A 53 8.18 -39.01 -0.28
C ASP A 53 7.95 -40.34 0.45
N MET A 54 9.03 -41.05 0.78
CA MET A 54 9.00 -42.32 1.50
C MET A 54 8.39 -42.23 2.91
N SER A 55 8.41 -41.05 3.51
CA SER A 55 7.91 -40.80 4.87
C SER A 55 6.45 -40.36 4.92
N TYR A 56 5.88 -39.98 3.78
CA TYR A 56 4.50 -39.51 3.70
C TYR A 56 3.51 -40.63 3.37
N GLY A 57 2.47 -40.75 4.18
CA GLY A 57 1.44 -41.79 4.01
C GLY A 57 2.02 -43.21 4.03
N THR A 58 1.80 -43.97 2.95
CA THR A 58 2.33 -45.32 2.79
C THR A 58 3.65 -45.35 2.05
N GLY A 59 4.14 -44.25 1.47
CA GLY A 59 5.28 -44.20 0.58
C GLY A 59 4.98 -44.74 -0.85
N ALA A 60 3.72 -44.99 -1.15
CA ALA A 60 3.24 -45.36 -2.48
C ALA A 60 2.13 -44.42 -2.92
N VAL A 61 2.23 -43.84 -4.11
CA VAL A 61 1.31 -42.84 -4.65
C VAL A 61 0.63 -43.38 -5.90
N LYS A 62 -0.70 -43.28 -5.95
CA LYS A 62 -1.46 -43.57 -7.18
C LYS A 62 -1.27 -42.41 -8.18
N ILE A 63 -1.24 -42.74 -9.46
CA ILE A 63 -0.98 -41.79 -10.53
C ILE A 63 -2.23 -41.65 -11.40
N THR A 64 -2.89 -40.50 -11.33
CA THR A 64 -4.10 -40.16 -12.12
C THR A 64 -3.84 -38.86 -12.92
N PRO A 65 -3.14 -38.91 -14.04
CA PRO A 65 -2.59 -37.72 -14.73
C PRO A 65 -3.62 -36.71 -15.20
N ALA A 66 -4.83 -37.16 -15.50
CA ALA A 66 -5.89 -36.27 -15.98
C ALA A 66 -6.46 -35.35 -14.89
N HIS A 67 -6.27 -35.64 -13.61
CA HIS A 67 -6.95 -35.00 -12.49
C HIS A 67 -6.04 -34.51 -11.37
N ASP A 68 -4.72 -34.61 -11.54
CA ASP A 68 -3.69 -34.07 -10.67
C ASP A 68 -2.50 -33.53 -11.48
N PRO A 69 -2.11 -32.23 -11.26
CA PRO A 69 -0.99 -31.64 -12.00
C PRO A 69 0.36 -32.32 -11.75
N ASN A 70 0.60 -32.84 -10.54
CA ASN A 70 1.85 -33.54 -10.23
C ASN A 70 1.89 -34.92 -10.90
N ASP A 71 0.77 -35.64 -10.87
CA ASP A 71 0.62 -36.94 -11.57
C ASP A 71 0.77 -36.76 -13.08
N PHE A 72 0.33 -35.64 -13.65
CA PHE A 72 0.54 -35.30 -15.05
C PHE A 72 2.02 -35.18 -15.42
N GLU A 73 2.82 -34.50 -14.60
CA GLU A 73 4.25 -34.36 -14.83
C GLU A 73 4.99 -35.73 -14.68
N ILE A 74 4.56 -36.58 -13.74
CA ILE A 74 5.06 -37.93 -13.57
C ILE A 74 4.72 -38.76 -14.81
N ALA A 75 3.47 -38.72 -15.26
CA ALA A 75 3.03 -39.46 -16.44
C ALA A 75 3.81 -39.05 -17.69
N LYS A 76 4.11 -37.77 -17.86
CA LYS A 76 4.92 -37.25 -18.96
C LYS A 76 6.37 -37.78 -18.93
N ARG A 77 6.98 -37.89 -17.73
CA ARG A 77 8.32 -38.40 -17.57
C ARG A 77 8.42 -39.94 -17.89
N HIS A 78 7.34 -40.65 -17.58
CA HIS A 78 7.28 -42.10 -17.71
C HIS A 78 6.49 -42.59 -18.92
N ASP A 79 6.07 -41.67 -19.82
CA ASP A 79 5.27 -41.98 -21.03
C ASP A 79 4.00 -42.78 -20.72
N LEU A 80 3.29 -42.41 -19.61
CA LEU A 80 2.07 -43.08 -19.20
C LEU A 80 0.86 -42.51 -19.94
N PRO A 81 -0.21 -43.31 -20.14
CA PRO A 81 -1.43 -42.83 -20.75
C PRO A 81 -2.14 -41.80 -19.87
N ILE A 82 -2.89 -40.88 -20.50
CA ILE A 82 -3.66 -39.86 -19.82
C ILE A 82 -5.13 -40.17 -20.06
N GLU A 83 -5.81 -40.65 -19.04
CA GLU A 83 -7.22 -41.07 -19.12
C GLU A 83 -8.11 -40.13 -18.27
N SER A 84 -8.98 -39.36 -18.91
CA SER A 84 -9.92 -38.51 -18.22
C SER A 84 -11.15 -39.29 -17.77
N ILE A 85 -11.48 -39.19 -16.47
CA ILE A 85 -12.66 -39.84 -15.87
C ILE A 85 -13.69 -38.83 -15.31
N ILE A 86 -13.43 -37.54 -15.46
CA ILE A 86 -14.36 -36.45 -15.08
C ILE A 86 -14.60 -35.59 -16.33
N SER A 87 -15.88 -35.35 -16.67
CA SER A 87 -16.25 -34.53 -17.81
C SER A 87 -16.19 -33.03 -17.51
N PRO A 88 -16.24 -32.15 -18.52
CA PRO A 88 -16.34 -30.70 -18.35
C PRO A 88 -17.51 -30.26 -17.47
N GLU A 89 -18.62 -31.06 -17.45
CA GLU A 89 -19.79 -30.81 -16.62
C GLU A 89 -19.65 -31.30 -15.18
N GLY A 90 -18.45 -31.82 -14.80
CA GLY A 90 -18.18 -32.33 -13.46
C GLY A 90 -18.88 -33.67 -13.16
N LYS A 91 -19.03 -34.53 -14.19
CA LYS A 91 -19.62 -35.86 -14.05
C LYS A 91 -18.60 -36.95 -14.36
N MET A 92 -18.71 -38.08 -13.65
CA MET A 92 -17.88 -39.24 -13.91
C MET A 92 -18.16 -39.83 -15.29
N ILE A 93 -17.13 -40.05 -16.10
CA ILE A 93 -17.13 -40.64 -17.44
C ILE A 93 -16.01 -41.72 -17.53
N ASN A 94 -16.10 -42.63 -18.52
CA ASN A 94 -15.07 -43.67 -18.74
C ASN A 94 -14.80 -44.54 -17.50
N VAL A 95 -15.81 -44.73 -16.66
CA VAL A 95 -15.74 -45.52 -15.43
C VAL A 95 -16.79 -46.66 -15.49
N PRO A 96 -16.70 -47.69 -14.63
CA PRO A 96 -17.72 -48.74 -14.57
C PRO A 96 -19.14 -48.15 -14.38
N ALA A 97 -20.14 -48.81 -14.98
CA ALA A 97 -21.52 -48.31 -15.10
C ALA A 97 -22.13 -47.78 -13.79
N GLN A 98 -21.78 -48.37 -12.67
CA GLN A 98 -22.27 -48.00 -11.33
C GLN A 98 -21.78 -46.60 -10.86
N PHE A 99 -20.74 -46.04 -11.48
CA PHE A 99 -20.18 -44.74 -11.18
C PHE A 99 -20.47 -43.68 -12.26
N LEU A 100 -20.92 -44.14 -13.45
CA LEU A 100 -21.14 -43.28 -14.59
C LEU A 100 -22.20 -42.18 -14.29
N GLY A 101 -21.88 -40.91 -14.62
CA GLY A 101 -22.79 -39.77 -14.45
C GLY A 101 -22.92 -39.22 -13.01
N LEU A 102 -22.28 -39.84 -12.02
CA LEU A 102 -22.21 -39.32 -10.67
C LEU A 102 -21.32 -38.07 -10.61
N THR A 103 -21.50 -37.24 -9.58
CA THR A 103 -20.51 -36.23 -9.23
C THR A 103 -19.30 -36.88 -8.55
N PRO A 104 -18.10 -36.26 -8.54
CA PRO A 104 -16.93 -36.79 -7.83
C PRO A 104 -17.20 -37.13 -6.37
N ILE A 105 -18.00 -36.29 -5.67
CA ILE A 105 -18.35 -36.52 -4.25
C ILE A 105 -19.23 -37.75 -4.08
N GLU A 106 -20.23 -37.91 -4.93
CA GLU A 106 -21.09 -39.12 -4.94
C GLU A 106 -20.29 -40.38 -5.29
N ALA A 107 -19.40 -40.26 -6.29
CA ALA A 107 -18.52 -41.35 -6.68
C ALA A 107 -17.56 -41.75 -5.57
N ARG A 108 -17.02 -40.80 -4.79
CA ARG A 108 -16.17 -41.06 -3.61
C ARG A 108 -16.84 -41.97 -2.61
N ALA A 109 -18.08 -41.66 -2.22
CA ALA A 109 -18.82 -42.51 -1.30
C ALA A 109 -19.02 -43.92 -1.84
N ARG A 110 -19.40 -44.05 -3.13
CA ARG A 110 -19.60 -45.35 -3.79
C ARG A 110 -18.31 -46.16 -3.97
N VAL A 111 -17.18 -45.51 -4.22
CA VAL A 111 -15.87 -46.20 -4.31
C VAL A 111 -15.48 -46.74 -2.94
N LEU A 112 -15.65 -45.99 -1.87
CA LEU A 112 -15.37 -46.48 -0.52
C LEU A 112 -16.24 -47.68 -0.13
N GLU A 113 -17.55 -47.66 -0.45
CA GLU A 113 -18.45 -48.80 -0.26
C GLU A 113 -17.99 -50.04 -1.06
N ALA A 114 -17.59 -49.84 -2.31
CA ALA A 114 -17.10 -50.93 -3.16
C ALA A 114 -15.78 -51.52 -2.64
N LEU A 115 -14.84 -50.72 -2.17
CA LEU A 115 -13.61 -51.16 -1.55
C LEU A 115 -13.84 -51.91 -0.23
N GLU A 116 -14.84 -51.49 0.55
CA GLU A 116 -15.23 -52.19 1.76
C GLU A 116 -15.83 -53.56 1.47
N ALA A 117 -16.70 -53.65 0.48
CA ALA A 117 -17.26 -54.90 0.01
C ALA A 117 -16.22 -55.91 -0.54
N LEU A 118 -15.11 -55.38 -1.06
CA LEU A 118 -13.96 -56.20 -1.51
C LEU A 118 -12.94 -56.46 -0.40
N GLU A 119 -13.16 -56.02 0.82
CA GLU A 119 -12.26 -56.13 1.97
C GLU A 119 -10.91 -55.44 1.73
N LEU A 120 -10.88 -54.40 0.88
CA LEU A 120 -9.65 -53.67 0.48
C LEU A 120 -9.47 -52.35 1.21
N ARG A 121 -10.47 -51.84 1.92
CA ARG A 121 -10.35 -50.66 2.76
C ARG A 121 -9.57 -50.97 4.03
N ARG A 122 -8.46 -50.24 4.28
CA ARG A 122 -7.54 -50.49 5.42
C ARG A 122 -7.71 -49.47 6.58
N GLY A 123 -8.42 -48.40 6.39
CA GLY A 123 -8.69 -47.40 7.43
C GLY A 123 -8.95 -46.03 6.85
N GLU A 124 -9.14 -45.06 7.77
CA GLU A 124 -9.35 -43.65 7.46
C GLU A 124 -8.64 -42.80 8.51
N THR A 125 -7.98 -41.75 8.06
CA THR A 125 -7.31 -40.79 8.95
C THR A 125 -7.67 -39.39 8.51
N GLU A 126 -8.06 -38.53 9.45
CA GLU A 126 -8.30 -37.11 9.17
C GLU A 126 -7.01 -36.40 8.83
N ILE A 127 -7.02 -35.63 7.75
CA ILE A 127 -5.91 -34.81 7.31
C ILE A 127 -6.38 -33.40 7.01
N GLU A 128 -5.55 -32.39 7.31
CA GLU A 128 -5.75 -31.04 6.84
C GLU A 128 -4.96 -30.81 5.55
N HIS A 129 -5.65 -30.42 4.48
CA HIS A 129 -5.01 -30.06 3.21
C HIS A 129 -5.75 -28.93 2.53
N ALA A 130 -5.02 -28.14 1.70
CA ALA A 130 -5.59 -27.05 0.95
C ALA A 130 -6.38 -27.57 -0.25
N VAL A 131 -7.64 -27.18 -0.36
CA VAL A 131 -8.52 -27.50 -1.50
C VAL A 131 -8.78 -26.21 -2.29
N GLY A 132 -8.55 -26.26 -3.61
CA GLY A 132 -8.85 -25.15 -4.51
C GLY A 132 -10.35 -24.94 -4.65
N HIS A 133 -10.82 -23.69 -4.47
CA HIS A 133 -12.21 -23.31 -4.68
C HIS A 133 -12.33 -22.21 -5.72
N CYS A 134 -13.40 -22.25 -6.50
CA CYS A 134 -13.73 -21.18 -7.42
C CYS A 134 -13.99 -19.86 -6.67
N TYR A 135 -13.25 -18.83 -6.98
CA TYR A 135 -13.37 -17.52 -6.32
C TYR A 135 -14.72 -16.82 -6.53
N LYS A 136 -15.50 -17.24 -7.56
CA LYS A 136 -16.83 -16.68 -7.83
C LYS A 136 -17.96 -17.40 -7.11
N CYS A 137 -17.96 -18.74 -7.12
CA CYS A 137 -19.09 -19.54 -6.61
C CYS A 137 -18.74 -20.42 -5.42
N GLY A 138 -17.48 -20.50 -5.00
CA GLY A 138 -17.03 -21.33 -3.87
C GLY A 138 -17.00 -22.84 -4.14
N SER A 139 -17.34 -23.31 -5.35
CA SER A 139 -17.28 -24.73 -5.69
C SER A 139 -15.85 -25.23 -5.71
N VAL A 140 -15.65 -26.50 -5.33
CA VAL A 140 -14.36 -27.21 -5.45
C VAL A 140 -13.95 -27.25 -6.93
N ILE A 141 -12.67 -26.98 -7.19
CA ILE A 141 -12.09 -27.03 -8.54
C ILE A 141 -11.63 -28.46 -8.82
N GLU A 142 -12.08 -29.01 -9.95
CA GLU A 142 -11.61 -30.27 -10.48
C GLU A 142 -10.58 -30.01 -11.59
N PRO A 143 -9.29 -30.38 -11.40
CA PRO A 143 -8.29 -30.28 -12.45
C PRO A 143 -8.67 -31.17 -13.65
N MET A 144 -8.55 -30.63 -14.86
CA MET A 144 -8.88 -31.31 -16.10
C MET A 144 -7.82 -31.01 -17.16
N ILE A 145 -7.62 -31.94 -18.07
CA ILE A 145 -6.75 -31.75 -19.22
C ILE A 145 -7.59 -31.24 -20.39
N LYS A 146 -7.13 -30.14 -20.99
CA LYS A 146 -7.66 -29.57 -22.21
C LYS A 146 -6.52 -29.04 -23.06
N GLU A 147 -6.62 -29.17 -24.38
CA GLU A 147 -5.74 -28.46 -25.30
C GLU A 147 -5.91 -26.97 -25.12
N GLN A 148 -4.80 -26.25 -25.04
CA GLN A 148 -4.74 -24.84 -24.74
C GLN A 148 -3.69 -24.14 -25.61
N TRP A 149 -3.87 -22.86 -25.85
CA TRP A 149 -2.86 -22.02 -26.48
C TRP A 149 -1.83 -21.57 -25.44
N PHE A 150 -0.55 -21.88 -25.70
CA PHE A 150 0.56 -21.51 -24.80
C PHE A 150 1.56 -20.61 -25.50
N ILE A 151 2.12 -19.66 -24.76
CA ILE A 151 3.33 -18.93 -25.13
C ILE A 151 4.51 -19.57 -24.39
N LYS A 152 5.56 -19.90 -25.13
CA LYS A 152 6.86 -20.29 -24.55
C LYS A 152 7.52 -19.05 -23.96
N THR A 153 7.44 -18.92 -22.64
CA THR A 153 7.77 -17.66 -21.94
C THR A 153 9.26 -17.47 -21.71
N GLN A 154 10.07 -18.52 -21.66
CA GLN A 154 11.48 -18.41 -21.32
C GLN A 154 12.27 -17.49 -22.26
N SER A 155 12.02 -17.59 -23.57
CA SER A 155 12.66 -16.72 -24.57
C SER A 155 12.24 -15.25 -24.48
N LEU A 156 11.04 -14.98 -23.94
CA LEU A 156 10.52 -13.62 -23.71
C LEU A 156 10.97 -13.07 -22.36
N ALA A 157 11.13 -13.92 -21.36
CA ALA A 157 11.52 -13.53 -20.01
C ALA A 157 13.00 -13.14 -19.93
N GLN A 158 13.88 -13.83 -20.68
CA GLN A 158 15.32 -13.59 -20.59
C GLN A 158 15.73 -12.16 -20.91
N PRO A 159 15.28 -11.52 -22.02
CA PRO A 159 15.57 -10.12 -22.28
C PRO A 159 15.04 -9.17 -21.19
N ALA A 160 13.88 -9.48 -20.60
CA ALA A 160 13.33 -8.71 -19.50
C ALA A 160 14.19 -8.82 -18.23
N ILE A 161 14.63 -10.03 -17.88
CA ILE A 161 15.55 -10.30 -16.76
C ILE A 161 16.85 -9.53 -16.94
N ASP A 162 17.42 -9.55 -18.14
CA ASP A 162 18.67 -8.88 -18.45
C ASP A 162 18.57 -7.36 -18.29
N ALA A 163 17.49 -6.75 -18.79
CA ALA A 163 17.21 -5.31 -18.62
C ALA A 163 17.01 -4.94 -17.14
N LEU A 164 16.26 -5.76 -16.39
CA LEU A 164 16.04 -5.55 -14.95
C LEU A 164 17.32 -5.70 -14.13
N LYS A 165 18.21 -6.64 -14.47
CA LYS A 165 19.53 -6.82 -13.84
C LYS A 165 20.47 -5.64 -14.11
N LYS A 166 20.36 -5.02 -15.28
CA LYS A 166 21.10 -3.80 -15.66
C LYS A 166 20.49 -2.52 -15.09
N GLU A 167 19.39 -2.62 -14.37
CA GLU A 167 18.67 -1.47 -13.78
C GLU A 167 18.14 -0.47 -14.81
N GLU A 168 17.81 -0.93 -16.02
CA GLU A 168 17.27 -0.09 -17.09
C GLU A 168 15.83 0.41 -16.79
N ILE A 169 15.16 -0.16 -15.79
CA ILE A 169 13.88 0.29 -15.24
C ILE A 169 14.05 0.53 -13.75
N THR A 170 13.70 1.72 -13.28
CA THR A 170 13.68 2.07 -11.85
C THR A 170 12.37 1.63 -11.21
N PHE A 171 12.43 1.00 -10.02
CA PHE A 171 11.27 0.54 -9.27
C PHE A 171 11.11 1.29 -7.95
N TYR A 172 9.90 1.70 -7.64
CA TYR A 172 9.49 2.27 -6.37
C TYR A 172 8.45 1.35 -5.68
N PRO A 173 8.85 0.60 -4.61
CA PRO A 173 10.18 0.53 -4.01
C PRO A 173 11.15 -0.37 -4.79
N ALA A 174 12.45 -0.11 -4.67
CA ALA A 174 13.51 -0.83 -5.39
C ALA A 174 13.54 -2.35 -5.12
N SER A 175 13.07 -2.80 -3.95
CA SER A 175 12.98 -4.22 -3.59
C SER A 175 12.12 -5.05 -4.55
N LYS A 176 11.11 -4.43 -5.16
CA LYS A 176 10.18 -5.09 -6.08
C LYS A 176 10.80 -5.49 -7.40
N ARG A 177 11.87 -4.83 -7.82
CA ARG A 177 12.66 -5.27 -8.98
C ARG A 177 13.25 -6.67 -8.77
N LYS A 178 13.84 -6.92 -7.59
CA LYS A 178 14.41 -8.25 -7.25
C LYS A 178 13.32 -9.33 -7.19
N GLU A 179 12.16 -8.99 -6.65
CA GLU A 179 11.01 -9.91 -6.61
C GLU A 179 10.52 -10.26 -8.02
N LEU A 180 10.49 -9.28 -8.93
CA LEU A 180 10.09 -9.51 -10.31
C LEU A 180 11.10 -10.37 -11.07
N ILE A 181 12.41 -10.15 -10.87
CA ILE A 181 13.46 -11.01 -11.47
C ILE A 181 13.29 -12.46 -11.02
N ALA A 182 13.15 -12.71 -9.70
CA ALA A 182 12.98 -14.05 -9.17
C ALA A 182 11.71 -14.74 -9.71
N TYR A 183 10.63 -14.00 -9.92
CA TYR A 183 9.42 -14.51 -10.55
C TYR A 183 9.65 -14.88 -12.02
N LEU A 184 10.33 -14.03 -12.80
CA LEU A 184 10.60 -14.29 -14.22
C LEU A 184 11.54 -15.48 -14.44
N GLU A 185 12.51 -15.71 -13.55
CA GLU A 185 13.43 -16.85 -13.59
C GLU A 185 12.72 -18.20 -13.39
N GLN A 186 11.56 -18.20 -12.74
CA GLN A 186 10.75 -19.39 -12.47
C GLN A 186 9.49 -19.47 -13.34
N LEU A 187 9.36 -18.58 -14.33
CA LEU A 187 8.14 -18.46 -15.11
C LEU A 187 7.96 -19.70 -16.02
N LYS A 188 6.82 -20.36 -15.85
CA LYS A 188 6.37 -21.46 -16.72
C LYS A 188 5.71 -20.92 -17.98
N ASP A 189 5.56 -21.78 -18.99
CA ASP A 189 4.81 -21.44 -20.20
C ASP A 189 3.42 -20.92 -19.87
N TRP A 190 3.02 -19.88 -20.57
CA TRP A 190 1.83 -19.12 -20.27
C TRP A 190 0.65 -19.56 -21.11
N ASN A 191 -0.35 -20.17 -20.48
CA ASN A 191 -1.63 -20.44 -21.10
C ASN A 191 -2.37 -19.10 -21.35
N ILE A 192 -2.64 -18.80 -22.62
CA ILE A 192 -3.31 -17.56 -23.07
C ILE A 192 -4.74 -17.76 -23.51
N SER A 193 -5.28 -18.98 -23.53
CA SER A 193 -6.67 -19.27 -23.90
C SER A 193 -7.58 -19.38 -22.69
N ARG A 194 -8.83 -18.91 -22.86
CA ARG A 194 -9.87 -18.97 -21.83
C ARG A 194 -11.18 -19.44 -22.42
N GLN A 195 -11.85 -20.35 -21.75
CA GLN A 195 -13.15 -20.92 -22.10
C GLN A 195 -14.26 -20.08 -21.47
N ILE A 196 -14.36 -18.82 -21.88
CA ILE A 196 -15.38 -17.87 -21.38
C ILE A 196 -16.12 -17.23 -22.56
N PRO A 197 -17.42 -16.94 -22.42
CA PRO A 197 -18.24 -16.40 -23.51
C PRO A 197 -17.92 -14.93 -23.86
N TRP A 198 -17.19 -14.22 -22.99
CA TRP A 198 -16.83 -12.82 -23.16
C TRP A 198 -15.32 -12.63 -23.13
N GLY A 199 -14.77 -12.10 -24.19
CA GLY A 199 -13.33 -11.82 -24.31
C GLY A 199 -12.97 -11.49 -25.75
N ILE A 200 -11.67 -11.25 -26.00
CA ILE A 200 -11.13 -11.05 -27.34
C ILE A 200 -10.92 -12.43 -27.97
N PRO A 201 -11.60 -12.76 -29.09
CA PRO A 201 -11.45 -14.04 -29.76
C PRO A 201 -10.02 -14.27 -30.21
N ILE A 202 -9.54 -15.51 -30.09
CA ILE A 202 -8.25 -15.91 -30.66
C ILE A 202 -8.44 -15.95 -32.20
N PRO A 203 -7.60 -15.22 -32.98
CA PRO A 203 -7.75 -15.12 -34.43
C PRO A 203 -7.21 -16.36 -35.15
N ALA A 204 -7.63 -17.52 -34.71
CA ALA A 204 -7.21 -18.83 -35.24
C ALA A 204 -8.40 -19.62 -35.74
N PHE A 205 -8.19 -20.35 -36.84
CA PHE A 205 -9.19 -21.18 -37.45
C PHE A 205 -8.58 -22.53 -37.78
N VAL A 206 -9.25 -23.62 -37.41
CA VAL A 206 -8.80 -25.00 -37.63
C VAL A 206 -9.49 -25.59 -38.85
N ASN A 207 -8.76 -26.35 -39.67
CA ASN A 207 -9.33 -27.09 -40.77
C ASN A 207 -10.34 -28.12 -40.26
N GLU A 208 -11.57 -28.10 -40.82
CA GLU A 208 -12.66 -28.99 -40.43
C GLU A 208 -12.29 -30.47 -40.50
N ASN A 209 -11.37 -30.84 -41.41
CA ASN A 209 -10.95 -32.24 -41.68
C ASN A 209 -9.57 -32.58 -41.10
N ASP A 210 -8.79 -31.60 -40.60
CA ASP A 210 -7.46 -31.83 -40.00
C ASP A 210 -7.23 -30.94 -38.79
N PRO A 211 -7.33 -31.47 -37.57
CA PRO A 211 -7.15 -30.67 -36.34
C PRO A 211 -5.73 -30.14 -36.13
N LYS A 212 -4.77 -30.50 -36.96
CA LYS A 212 -3.38 -29.98 -36.91
C LYS A 212 -3.13 -28.84 -37.90
N ASP A 213 -4.05 -28.62 -38.84
CA ASP A 213 -3.93 -27.57 -39.85
C ASP A 213 -4.68 -26.33 -39.36
N TRP A 214 -3.92 -25.33 -38.97
CA TRP A 214 -4.43 -24.03 -38.43
C TRP A 214 -3.98 -22.87 -39.28
N ILE A 215 -4.91 -21.90 -39.45
CA ILE A 215 -4.60 -20.60 -40.06
C ILE A 215 -4.97 -19.45 -39.10
N PHE A 216 -4.32 -18.31 -39.27
CA PHE A 216 -4.63 -17.09 -38.54
C PHE A 216 -5.32 -16.09 -39.47
N ASP A 217 -6.47 -15.57 -39.05
CA ASP A 217 -7.24 -14.60 -39.81
C ASP A 217 -7.94 -13.60 -38.90
N THR A 218 -8.06 -12.35 -39.35
CA THR A 218 -8.68 -11.26 -38.57
C THR A 218 -10.19 -11.26 -38.59
N ARG A 219 -10.84 -12.12 -39.43
CA ARG A 219 -12.30 -12.27 -39.52
C ARG A 219 -12.94 -13.00 -38.36
N THR A 220 -12.54 -12.65 -37.14
CA THR A 220 -12.95 -13.34 -35.90
C THR A 220 -14.47 -13.26 -35.60
N ASN A 221 -15.23 -12.47 -36.33
CA ASN A 221 -16.70 -12.42 -36.22
C ASN A 221 -17.37 -13.55 -37.00
N GLU A 222 -16.67 -14.22 -37.93
CA GLU A 222 -17.19 -15.34 -38.70
C GLU A 222 -16.97 -16.65 -37.96
N GLN A 223 -17.94 -17.57 -38.02
CA GLN A 223 -17.84 -18.89 -37.39
C GLN A 223 -16.95 -19.82 -38.22
N SER A 224 -16.91 -19.64 -39.52
CA SER A 224 -16.06 -20.36 -40.44
C SER A 224 -15.63 -19.50 -41.61
N ILE A 225 -14.48 -19.81 -42.19
CA ILE A 225 -13.97 -19.15 -43.40
C ILE A 225 -13.51 -20.20 -44.40
N VAL A 226 -13.60 -19.88 -45.68
CA VAL A 226 -13.09 -20.74 -46.76
C VAL A 226 -11.80 -20.13 -47.32
N VAL A 227 -10.72 -20.89 -47.30
CA VAL A 227 -9.42 -20.50 -47.85
C VAL A 227 -8.96 -21.60 -48.82
N ASN A 228 -8.73 -21.25 -50.07
CA ASN A 228 -8.32 -22.19 -51.13
C ASN A 228 -9.19 -23.47 -51.26
N GLY A 229 -10.50 -23.30 -51.04
CA GLY A 229 -11.46 -24.41 -51.13
C GLY A 229 -11.55 -25.29 -49.85
N THR A 230 -10.78 -25.00 -48.82
CA THR A 230 -10.83 -25.67 -47.51
C THR A 230 -11.61 -24.83 -46.51
N THR A 231 -12.53 -25.47 -45.78
CA THR A 231 -13.28 -24.82 -44.70
C THR A 231 -12.49 -24.89 -43.40
N TYR A 232 -12.34 -23.73 -42.75
CA TYR A 232 -11.70 -23.59 -41.45
C TYR A 232 -12.72 -23.05 -40.45
N ILE A 233 -12.82 -23.69 -39.30
CA ILE A 233 -13.73 -23.35 -38.22
C ILE A 233 -12.98 -22.51 -37.18
N ARG A 234 -13.63 -21.44 -36.69
CA ARG A 234 -13.03 -20.52 -35.72
C ARG A 234 -12.74 -21.22 -34.39
N GLU A 235 -11.61 -20.85 -33.78
CA GLU A 235 -11.33 -21.15 -32.39
C GLU A 235 -12.37 -20.48 -31.47
N GLU A 236 -12.95 -21.26 -30.54
CA GLU A 236 -14.01 -20.77 -29.64
C GLU A 236 -13.43 -20.04 -28.40
N ASP A 237 -12.20 -20.36 -28.04
CA ASP A 237 -11.53 -19.77 -26.88
C ASP A 237 -11.23 -18.29 -27.11
N THR A 238 -11.17 -17.55 -26.01
CA THR A 238 -10.79 -16.14 -26.00
C THR A 238 -9.42 -15.94 -25.37
N PHE A 239 -8.76 -14.83 -25.64
CA PHE A 239 -7.49 -14.51 -25.00
C PHE A 239 -7.62 -14.27 -23.51
N ASP A 240 -6.62 -14.68 -22.75
CA ASP A 240 -6.37 -14.20 -21.40
C ASP A 240 -6.29 -12.67 -21.38
N THR A 241 -7.00 -12.03 -20.46
CA THR A 241 -7.00 -10.58 -20.27
C THR A 241 -5.59 -10.00 -20.17
N TRP A 242 -4.68 -10.71 -19.52
CA TRP A 242 -3.28 -10.28 -19.37
C TRP A 242 -2.50 -10.30 -20.69
N PHE A 243 -2.91 -11.10 -21.66
CA PHE A 243 -2.29 -11.10 -22.98
C PHE A 243 -2.61 -9.78 -23.74
N SER A 244 -3.85 -9.34 -23.76
CA SER A 244 -4.22 -8.06 -24.36
C SER A 244 -3.69 -6.88 -23.56
N SER A 245 -3.82 -6.92 -22.22
CA SER A 245 -3.33 -5.86 -21.32
C SER A 245 -1.82 -5.71 -21.34
N GLY A 246 -1.06 -6.79 -21.57
CA GLY A 246 0.40 -6.74 -21.70
C GLY A 246 0.89 -6.00 -22.95
N GLN A 247 0.02 -5.78 -23.91
CA GLN A 247 0.31 -5.04 -25.15
C GLN A 247 -0.02 -3.55 -25.06
N TRP A 248 -0.64 -3.13 -23.96
CA TRP A 248 -1.17 -1.78 -23.74
C TRP A 248 -0.20 -0.66 -24.11
N PRO A 249 1.11 -0.66 -23.70
CA PRO A 249 1.97 0.51 -23.88
C PRO A 249 2.19 0.93 -25.34
N TYR A 250 2.41 -0.02 -26.24
CA TYR A 250 2.68 0.26 -27.64
C TYR A 250 1.42 0.32 -28.52
N ILE A 251 0.28 -0.22 -28.03
CA ILE A 251 -1.00 -0.12 -28.74
C ILE A 251 -1.65 1.24 -28.51
N VAL A 252 -1.80 1.68 -27.24
CA VAL A 252 -2.48 2.94 -26.93
C VAL A 252 -1.72 4.19 -27.37
N THR A 253 -0.41 4.05 -27.60
CA THR A 253 0.42 5.12 -28.14
C THR A 253 0.50 5.09 -29.65
N ASP A 254 -0.18 4.18 -30.33
CA ASP A 254 -0.10 3.97 -31.79
C ASP A 254 1.33 3.80 -32.30
N TYR A 255 2.24 3.33 -31.45
CA TYR A 255 3.66 3.25 -31.76
C TYR A 255 3.98 2.41 -32.98
N LEU A 256 3.31 1.26 -33.14
CA LEU A 256 3.55 0.34 -34.25
C LEU A 256 3.05 0.85 -35.59
N THR A 257 2.07 1.73 -35.60
CA THR A 257 1.48 2.34 -36.79
C THR A 257 2.04 3.72 -37.13
N GLY A 258 2.83 4.30 -36.22
CA GLY A 258 3.40 5.65 -36.36
C GLY A 258 2.33 6.76 -36.24
N GLY A 259 1.29 6.51 -35.44
CA GLY A 259 0.23 7.49 -35.20
C GLY A 259 0.67 8.69 -34.34
N ASP A 260 -0.23 9.61 -34.09
CA ASP A 260 0.04 10.91 -33.43
C ASP A 260 0.61 10.75 -32.01
N LEU A 261 0.30 9.66 -31.33
CA LEU A 261 0.77 9.38 -29.96
C LEU A 261 2.07 8.56 -29.91
N ALA A 262 2.65 8.19 -31.06
CA ALA A 262 3.85 7.33 -31.12
C ALA A 262 5.06 7.90 -30.34
N ASN A 263 5.14 9.22 -30.20
CA ASN A 263 6.22 9.90 -29.45
C ASN A 263 6.14 9.69 -27.94
N TYR A 264 5.00 9.21 -27.42
CA TYR A 264 4.83 8.89 -25.99
C TYR A 264 5.29 7.47 -25.63
N PHE A 265 5.79 6.70 -26.58
CA PHE A 265 6.39 5.40 -26.33
C PHE A 265 7.92 5.42 -26.51
N PRO A 266 8.68 4.92 -25.54
CA PRO A 266 8.31 4.43 -24.20
C PRO A 266 7.71 5.53 -23.31
N THR A 267 6.78 5.15 -22.43
CA THR A 267 6.23 6.08 -21.43
C THR A 267 7.26 6.37 -20.33
N ASP A 268 7.10 7.46 -19.59
CA ASP A 268 8.06 7.81 -18.55
C ASP A 268 7.86 6.92 -17.32
N MET A 269 6.61 6.75 -16.85
CA MET A 269 6.30 5.98 -15.66
C MET A 269 5.09 5.08 -15.87
N MET A 270 5.13 3.89 -15.26
CA MET A 270 4.01 2.98 -15.07
C MET A 270 3.62 2.96 -13.59
N GLU A 271 2.41 3.41 -13.27
CA GLU A 271 1.84 3.35 -11.93
C GLU A 271 0.79 2.25 -11.86
N THR A 272 0.87 1.34 -10.86
CA THR A 272 -0.12 0.27 -10.68
C THR A 272 -0.07 -0.35 -9.28
N GLY A 273 -1.08 -1.18 -8.96
CA GLY A 273 -1.12 -1.98 -7.74
C GLY A 273 -0.02 -3.04 -7.69
N MET A 274 0.57 -3.21 -6.51
CA MET A 274 1.64 -4.21 -6.32
C MET A 274 1.15 -5.65 -6.57
N ASP A 275 -0.13 -5.93 -6.39
CA ASP A 275 -0.74 -7.26 -6.53
C ASP A 275 -0.78 -7.75 -7.99
N ILE A 276 -0.76 -6.82 -8.96
CA ILE A 276 -0.74 -7.15 -10.39
C ILE A 276 0.61 -6.94 -11.06
N MET A 277 1.67 -6.62 -10.33
CA MET A 277 3.02 -6.48 -10.86
C MET A 277 3.44 -7.73 -11.67
N ARG A 278 3.24 -8.91 -11.09
CA ARG A 278 3.60 -10.18 -11.74
C ARG A 278 2.75 -10.48 -12.97
N ALA A 279 1.46 -10.13 -12.93
CA ALA A 279 0.55 -10.43 -14.01
C ALA A 279 0.59 -9.38 -15.14
N TRP A 280 0.85 -8.11 -14.83
CA TRP A 280 0.75 -7.03 -15.81
C TRP A 280 2.09 -6.39 -16.14
N VAL A 281 2.84 -5.89 -15.16
CA VAL A 281 4.12 -5.21 -15.43
C VAL A 281 5.09 -6.16 -16.14
N SER A 282 5.19 -7.42 -15.69
CA SER A 282 6.06 -8.42 -16.35
C SER A 282 5.67 -8.65 -17.81
N ARG A 283 4.36 -8.75 -18.09
CA ARG A 283 3.85 -9.01 -19.44
C ARG A 283 4.09 -7.83 -20.37
N MET A 284 3.90 -6.60 -19.86
CA MET A 284 4.22 -5.39 -20.64
C MET A 284 5.70 -5.33 -21.03
N ILE A 285 6.61 -5.63 -20.09
CA ILE A 285 8.06 -5.64 -20.36
C ILE A 285 8.41 -6.71 -21.42
N MET A 286 7.94 -7.94 -21.22
CA MET A 286 8.23 -9.06 -22.14
C MET A 286 7.67 -8.81 -23.54
N LEU A 287 6.39 -8.44 -23.65
CA LEU A 287 5.74 -8.27 -24.95
C LEU A 287 6.24 -7.02 -25.68
N SER A 288 6.57 -5.95 -24.96
CA SER A 288 7.14 -4.75 -25.53
C SER A 288 8.53 -5.03 -26.12
N LEU A 289 9.43 -5.66 -25.36
CA LEU A 289 10.75 -6.07 -25.85
C LEU A 289 10.64 -6.99 -27.07
N TYR A 290 9.75 -7.97 -27.02
CA TYR A 290 9.52 -8.88 -28.15
C TYR A 290 9.03 -8.15 -29.40
N ARG A 291 8.05 -7.27 -29.26
CA ARG A 291 7.37 -6.65 -30.41
C ARG A 291 8.11 -5.42 -30.96
N THR A 292 8.75 -4.64 -30.11
CA THR A 292 9.33 -3.33 -30.46
C THR A 292 10.85 -3.25 -30.27
N GLY A 293 11.46 -4.20 -29.56
CA GLY A 293 12.85 -4.14 -29.14
C GLY A 293 13.15 -3.08 -28.08
N LYS A 294 12.10 -2.44 -27.49
CA LYS A 294 12.23 -1.35 -26.51
C LYS A 294 11.51 -1.71 -25.21
N LEU A 295 12.03 -1.20 -24.11
CA LEU A 295 11.33 -1.21 -22.83
C LEU A 295 10.07 -0.32 -22.90
N PRO A 296 8.97 -0.69 -22.23
CA PRO A 296 7.72 0.05 -22.34
C PRO A 296 7.69 1.34 -21.53
N PHE A 297 8.48 1.45 -20.47
CA PHE A 297 8.54 2.57 -19.53
C PHE A 297 9.89 2.61 -18.82
N LYS A 298 10.25 3.79 -18.29
CA LYS A 298 11.53 4.02 -17.58
C LYS A 298 11.42 3.70 -16.09
N GLU A 299 10.24 3.93 -15.51
CA GLU A 299 9.98 3.81 -14.08
C GLU A 299 8.72 3.00 -13.80
N VAL A 300 8.69 2.31 -12.67
CA VAL A 300 7.53 1.60 -12.15
C VAL A 300 7.28 2.04 -10.71
N TYR A 301 6.15 2.69 -10.48
CA TYR A 301 5.66 2.99 -9.14
C TYR A 301 4.56 2.00 -8.76
N LEU A 302 4.73 1.34 -7.62
CA LEU A 302 3.77 0.36 -7.12
C LEU A 302 3.09 0.90 -5.87
N HIS A 303 1.78 1.10 -5.94
CA HIS A 303 1.01 1.44 -4.75
C HIS A 303 0.57 0.19 -3.98
N GLY A 304 0.34 0.34 -2.67
CA GLY A 304 -0.30 -0.67 -1.83
C GLY A 304 -1.83 -0.64 -1.99
N MET A 305 -2.48 -1.72 -1.59
CA MET A 305 -3.94 -1.81 -1.59
C MET A 305 -4.54 -1.05 -0.42
N VAL A 306 -5.69 -0.42 -0.63
CA VAL A 306 -6.53 0.11 0.44
C VAL A 306 -7.44 -1.03 0.92
N ASN A 307 -7.23 -1.46 2.14
CA ASN A 307 -8.02 -2.50 2.78
C ASN A 307 -9.19 -1.89 3.59
N ASP A 308 -10.13 -2.70 4.04
CA ASP A 308 -11.18 -2.27 4.96
C ASP A 308 -10.61 -1.94 6.36
N GLU A 309 -11.46 -1.51 7.29
CA GLU A 309 -11.08 -1.15 8.67
C GLU A 309 -10.42 -2.31 9.44
N HIS A 310 -10.68 -3.56 9.03
CA HIS A 310 -10.10 -4.77 9.62
C HIS A 310 -8.86 -5.28 8.86
N ASN A 311 -8.30 -4.44 7.99
CA ASN A 311 -7.16 -4.76 7.13
C ASN A 311 -7.40 -5.92 6.15
N GLN A 312 -8.67 -6.16 5.76
CA GLN A 312 -9.04 -7.16 4.77
C GLN A 312 -9.18 -6.53 3.38
N LYS A 313 -8.79 -7.27 2.34
CA LYS A 313 -8.97 -6.83 0.95
C LYS A 313 -10.45 -6.57 0.67
N MET A 314 -10.76 -5.38 0.17
CA MET A 314 -12.12 -5.01 -0.21
C MET A 314 -12.58 -5.78 -1.46
N SER A 315 -13.81 -6.27 -1.43
CA SER A 315 -14.45 -6.89 -2.60
C SER A 315 -15.96 -6.70 -2.56
N LYS A 316 -16.58 -6.61 -3.75
CA LYS A 316 -18.03 -6.48 -3.87
C LYS A 316 -18.77 -7.68 -3.26
N SER A 317 -18.20 -8.88 -3.38
CA SER A 317 -18.78 -10.12 -2.85
C SER A 317 -18.80 -10.18 -1.32
N LYS A 318 -17.86 -9.48 -0.64
CA LYS A 318 -17.81 -9.39 0.83
C LYS A 318 -18.64 -8.22 1.37
N GLY A 319 -19.08 -7.29 0.53
CA GLY A 319 -19.84 -6.11 0.95
C GLY A 319 -19.04 -5.08 1.75
N ASN A 320 -17.71 -5.19 1.77
CA ASN A 320 -16.80 -4.33 2.55
C ASN A 320 -16.12 -3.23 1.72
N VAL A 321 -16.69 -2.89 0.57
CA VAL A 321 -16.16 -1.85 -0.32
C VAL A 321 -16.57 -0.48 0.19
N ILE A 322 -15.60 0.40 0.39
CA ILE A 322 -15.83 1.82 0.68
C ILE A 322 -15.98 2.56 -0.64
N ASN A 323 -17.11 3.23 -0.82
CA ASN A 323 -17.38 4.01 -2.02
C ASN A 323 -16.73 5.40 -1.90
N PRO A 324 -15.75 5.75 -2.75
CA PRO A 324 -15.10 7.06 -2.70
C PRO A 324 -16.08 8.23 -2.88
N MET A 325 -17.17 8.05 -3.64
CA MET A 325 -18.15 9.11 -3.86
C MET A 325 -18.95 9.46 -2.60
N GLU A 326 -19.15 8.51 -1.69
CA GLU A 326 -19.76 8.77 -0.38
C GLU A 326 -18.83 9.62 0.49
N LEU A 327 -17.52 9.33 0.46
CA LEU A 327 -16.52 10.15 1.16
C LEU A 327 -16.45 11.57 0.58
N VAL A 328 -16.50 11.71 -0.74
CA VAL A 328 -16.53 13.02 -1.41
C VAL A 328 -17.78 13.79 -1.04
N ALA A 329 -18.95 13.15 -0.96
CA ALA A 329 -20.21 13.80 -0.58
C ALA A 329 -20.20 14.26 0.91
N GLU A 330 -19.57 13.46 1.80
CA GLU A 330 -19.54 13.76 3.24
C GLU A 330 -18.43 14.75 3.62
N PHE A 331 -17.24 14.65 3.02
CA PHE A 331 -16.03 15.36 3.44
C PHE A 331 -15.45 16.33 2.40
N GLY A 332 -15.84 16.20 1.14
CA GLY A 332 -15.26 16.93 0.02
C GLY A 332 -14.10 16.18 -0.68
N SER A 333 -13.84 16.54 -1.93
CA SER A 333 -12.83 15.89 -2.77
C SER A 333 -11.42 16.04 -2.23
N ASP A 334 -11.02 17.23 -1.78
CA ASP A 334 -9.68 17.50 -1.27
C ASP A 334 -9.39 16.71 0.00
N ALA A 335 -10.36 16.67 0.92
CA ALA A 335 -10.24 15.88 2.14
C ALA A 335 -10.09 14.37 1.86
N THR A 336 -10.87 13.86 0.90
CA THR A 336 -10.78 12.47 0.47
C THR A 336 -9.42 12.15 -0.15
N ARG A 337 -8.92 13.02 -1.05
CA ARG A 337 -7.61 12.88 -1.71
C ARG A 337 -6.46 12.83 -0.69
N MET A 338 -6.39 13.85 0.19
CA MET A 338 -5.35 13.92 1.23
C MET A 338 -5.44 12.75 2.21
N GLY A 339 -6.65 12.38 2.66
CA GLY A 339 -6.86 11.29 3.60
C GLY A 339 -6.47 9.92 3.05
N VAL A 340 -6.63 9.68 1.73
CA VAL A 340 -6.21 8.44 1.08
C VAL A 340 -4.69 8.36 0.93
N ILE A 341 -3.99 9.47 0.76
CA ILE A 341 -2.52 9.50 0.61
C ILE A 341 -1.82 9.39 1.98
N SER A 342 -2.43 9.90 3.04
CA SER A 342 -1.82 10.01 4.37
C SER A 342 -1.34 8.67 4.93
N GLY A 343 -0.12 8.66 5.46
CA GLY A 343 0.50 7.51 6.13
C GLY A 343 0.89 6.35 5.21
N ARG A 344 0.95 6.54 3.88
CA ARG A 344 1.21 5.46 2.91
C ARG A 344 2.62 5.49 2.36
N ALA A 345 3.25 4.31 2.32
CA ALA A 345 4.51 4.08 1.62
C ALA A 345 4.27 3.26 0.33
N PRO A 346 5.17 3.35 -0.67
CA PRO A 346 5.09 2.54 -1.88
C PRO A 346 5.02 1.04 -1.57
N ALA A 347 4.14 0.32 -2.27
CA ALA A 347 3.87 -1.11 -2.12
C ALA A 347 3.45 -1.58 -0.71
N GLN A 348 2.96 -0.68 0.13
CA GLN A 348 2.45 -1.02 1.46
C GLN A 348 0.92 -0.94 1.48
N SER A 349 0.27 -2.07 1.69
CA SER A 349 -1.18 -2.12 1.91
C SER A 349 -1.52 -1.70 3.32
N GLN A 350 -2.58 -0.91 3.48
CA GLN A 350 -3.03 -0.40 4.79
C GLN A 350 -4.55 -0.40 4.88
N ALA A 351 -5.05 -0.53 6.11
CA ALA A 351 -6.44 -0.31 6.40
C ALA A 351 -6.85 1.16 6.10
N PHE A 352 -8.07 1.35 5.63
CA PHE A 352 -8.65 2.68 5.46
C PHE A 352 -8.88 3.32 6.83
N ASN A 353 -8.43 4.58 6.97
CA ASN A 353 -8.61 5.37 8.19
C ASN A 353 -9.51 6.58 7.91
N LYS A 354 -10.76 6.53 8.34
CA LYS A 354 -11.69 7.67 8.24
C LYS A 354 -11.20 8.89 9.01
N GLY A 355 -10.44 8.70 10.09
CA GLY A 355 -9.83 9.79 10.87
C GLY A 355 -8.89 10.66 10.04
N SER A 356 -8.12 10.08 9.13
CA SER A 356 -7.25 10.84 8.21
C SER A 356 -8.04 11.75 7.27
N VAL A 357 -9.21 11.30 6.79
CA VAL A 357 -10.09 12.11 5.94
C VAL A 357 -10.70 13.28 6.73
N ILE A 358 -11.09 13.04 7.98
CA ILE A 358 -11.60 14.08 8.90
C ILE A 358 -10.51 15.12 9.18
N ALA A 359 -9.28 14.70 9.47
CA ALA A 359 -8.16 15.61 9.67
C ALA A 359 -7.88 16.47 8.42
N ALA A 360 -7.91 15.85 7.23
CA ALA A 360 -7.74 16.55 5.97
C ALA A 360 -8.88 17.56 5.68
N ARG A 361 -10.13 17.24 6.02
CA ARG A 361 -11.25 18.21 5.95
C ARG A 361 -11.00 19.41 6.88
N ASN A 362 -10.55 19.17 8.10
CA ASN A 362 -10.26 20.23 9.05
C ASN A 362 -9.09 21.11 8.54
N PHE A 363 -8.10 20.52 7.88
CA PHE A 363 -7.02 21.23 7.21
C PHE A 363 -7.55 22.16 6.10
N CYS A 364 -8.41 21.67 5.21
CA CYS A 364 -9.02 22.50 4.17
C CYS A 364 -9.82 23.68 4.77
N ASN A 365 -10.56 23.43 5.85
CA ASN A 365 -11.27 24.49 6.57
C ASN A 365 -10.30 25.50 7.22
N LYS A 366 -9.18 25.04 7.77
CA LYS A 366 -8.15 25.92 8.35
C LYS A 366 -7.54 26.81 7.28
N LEU A 367 -7.18 26.24 6.11
CA LEU A 367 -6.66 26.99 4.97
C LEU A 367 -7.65 28.05 4.47
N TRP A 368 -8.94 27.70 4.39
CA TRP A 368 -10.00 28.66 4.05
C TRP A 368 -10.07 29.82 5.04
N ASN A 369 -9.97 29.53 6.33
CA ASN A 369 -10.00 30.58 7.37
C ASN A 369 -8.76 31.47 7.34
N ILE A 370 -7.56 30.90 7.02
CA ILE A 370 -6.36 31.70 6.77
C ILE A 370 -6.61 32.67 5.61
N ALA A 371 -7.15 32.16 4.50
CA ALA A 371 -7.44 32.98 3.33
C ALA A 371 -8.39 34.12 3.64
N ARG A 372 -9.47 33.86 4.39
CA ARG A 372 -10.40 34.93 4.84
C ARG A 372 -9.74 35.99 5.74
N PHE A 373 -8.84 35.56 6.63
CA PHE A 373 -8.10 36.51 7.46
C PHE A 373 -7.17 37.36 6.59
N VAL A 374 -6.42 36.76 5.68
CA VAL A 374 -5.51 37.48 4.79
C VAL A 374 -6.28 38.47 3.91
N GLU A 375 -7.36 38.01 3.26
CA GLU A 375 -8.26 38.87 2.46
C GLU A 375 -8.71 40.13 3.22
N ALA A 376 -9.17 39.95 4.46
CA ALA A 376 -9.61 41.06 5.30
C ALA A 376 -8.49 42.07 5.65
N GLN A 377 -7.22 41.64 5.60
CA GLN A 377 -6.07 42.50 5.88
C GLN A 377 -5.52 43.21 4.63
N ILE A 378 -5.47 42.50 3.49
CA ILE A 378 -4.84 42.99 2.24
C ILE A 378 -5.81 43.83 1.40
N GLY A 379 -7.14 43.65 1.54
CA GLY A 379 -8.15 44.30 0.71
C GLY A 379 -7.99 43.94 -0.75
N ASP A 380 -8.13 44.91 -1.67
CA ASP A 380 -7.99 44.68 -3.12
C ASP A 380 -6.54 44.62 -3.61
N ASN A 381 -5.55 44.69 -2.72
CA ASN A 381 -4.15 44.71 -3.07
C ASN A 381 -3.54 43.30 -2.96
N HIS A 382 -3.83 42.45 -3.94
CA HIS A 382 -3.37 41.03 -3.99
C HIS A 382 -2.02 40.84 -4.71
N GLN A 383 -1.39 41.94 -5.22
CA GLN A 383 -0.14 41.81 -5.95
C GLN A 383 1.00 41.40 -5.02
N ILE A 384 1.73 40.38 -5.43
CA ILE A 384 3.00 39.98 -4.83
C ILE A 384 4.06 40.93 -5.37
N VAL A 385 4.49 41.85 -4.53
CA VAL A 385 5.56 42.84 -4.82
C VAL A 385 6.86 42.38 -4.10
N ASP A 386 7.93 43.16 -4.27
CA ASP A 386 9.18 42.92 -3.53
C ASP A 386 8.89 42.83 -2.02
N LEU A 387 9.35 41.73 -1.41
CA LEU A 387 9.11 41.45 -0.01
C LEU A 387 10.07 42.28 0.87
N GLU A 388 9.54 43.04 1.80
CA GLU A 388 10.32 43.72 2.82
C GLU A 388 9.94 43.18 4.21
N PRO A 389 10.64 42.14 4.71
CA PRO A 389 10.41 41.60 6.06
C PRO A 389 10.70 42.67 7.11
N GLN A 390 9.78 42.85 8.08
CA GLN A 390 9.83 43.92 9.08
C GLN A 390 10.07 43.41 10.49
N THR A 391 9.74 42.15 10.75
CA THR A 391 9.82 41.53 12.07
C THR A 391 10.60 40.20 12.03
N PRO A 392 11.13 39.70 13.17
CA PRO A 392 11.69 38.36 13.23
C PRO A 392 10.74 37.27 12.75
N ALA A 393 9.44 37.41 12.98
CA ALA A 393 8.43 36.47 12.48
C ALA A 393 8.34 36.46 10.97
N ASP A 394 8.52 37.61 10.30
CA ASP A 394 8.52 37.70 8.84
C ASP A 394 9.68 36.94 8.23
N HIS A 395 10.89 37.13 8.75
CA HIS A 395 12.08 36.38 8.30
C HIS A 395 11.95 34.89 8.57
N TRP A 396 11.37 34.53 9.69
CA TRP A 396 11.15 33.14 10.07
C TRP A 396 10.17 32.43 9.13
N ILE A 397 9.03 33.04 8.80
CA ILE A 397 8.04 32.39 7.93
C ILE A 397 8.55 32.25 6.49
N ILE A 398 9.37 33.20 6.01
CA ILE A 398 10.01 33.07 4.71
C ILE A 398 10.95 31.85 4.71
N ARG A 399 11.77 31.66 5.75
CA ARG A 399 12.60 30.47 5.91
C ARG A 399 11.76 29.20 5.87
N GLN A 400 10.71 29.11 6.68
CA GLN A 400 9.87 27.92 6.77
C GLN A 400 9.21 27.56 5.44
N LEU A 401 8.69 28.54 4.72
CA LEU A 401 8.07 28.31 3.41
C LEU A 401 9.07 27.96 2.32
N ASN A 402 10.28 28.54 2.32
CA ASN A 402 11.37 28.16 1.43
C ASN A 402 11.76 26.68 1.65
N ASP A 403 11.99 26.30 2.91
CA ASP A 403 12.39 24.95 3.27
C ASP A 403 11.27 23.94 2.95
N ALA A 404 10.02 24.29 3.24
CA ALA A 404 8.88 23.46 2.93
C ALA A 404 8.72 23.25 1.42
N ALA A 405 8.76 24.30 0.62
CA ALA A 405 8.64 24.23 -0.84
C ALA A 405 9.71 23.31 -1.45
N ASN A 406 10.96 23.47 -1.01
CA ASN A 406 12.07 22.61 -1.46
C ASN A 406 11.87 21.16 -1.03
N ASN A 407 11.53 20.91 0.24
CA ASN A 407 11.33 19.57 0.78
C ASN A 407 10.15 18.85 0.12
N ILE A 408 9.05 19.56 -0.15
CA ILE A 408 7.88 19.00 -0.83
C ILE A 408 8.24 18.63 -2.28
N ALA A 409 8.94 19.50 -3.01
CA ALA A 409 9.38 19.23 -4.37
C ALA A 409 10.24 17.95 -4.44
N VAL A 410 11.28 17.86 -3.61
CA VAL A 410 12.15 16.67 -3.53
C VAL A 410 11.37 15.41 -3.21
N ARG A 411 10.42 15.48 -2.27
CA ARG A 411 9.61 14.30 -1.91
C ARG A 411 8.65 13.89 -3.03
N ILE A 412 8.07 14.84 -3.76
CA ILE A 412 7.21 14.54 -4.92
C ILE A 412 8.05 13.88 -6.03
N GLU A 413 9.25 14.40 -6.32
CA GLU A 413 10.17 13.82 -7.31
C GLU A 413 10.62 12.39 -6.92
N GLN A 414 10.68 12.09 -5.62
CA GLN A 414 11.00 10.76 -5.09
C GLN A 414 9.76 9.88 -4.90
N TYR A 415 8.57 10.31 -5.32
CA TYR A 415 7.29 9.62 -5.12
C TYR A 415 6.93 9.35 -3.64
N ARG A 416 7.43 10.17 -2.71
CA ARG A 416 7.14 10.12 -1.27
C ARG A 416 5.94 11.02 -0.94
N PHE A 417 4.80 10.73 -1.56
CA PHE A 417 3.62 11.61 -1.54
C PHE A 417 3.03 11.82 -0.15
N SER A 418 3.02 10.79 0.71
CA SER A 418 2.54 10.94 2.09
C SER A 418 3.37 11.95 2.86
N GLU A 419 4.69 11.83 2.81
CA GLU A 419 5.59 12.72 3.52
C GLU A 419 5.56 14.16 2.97
N ALA A 420 5.35 14.30 1.67
CA ALA A 420 5.12 15.61 1.06
C ALA A 420 3.80 16.23 1.59
N SER A 421 2.72 15.45 1.65
CA SER A 421 1.43 15.88 2.19
C SER A 421 1.50 16.25 3.68
N GLU A 422 2.24 15.48 4.48
CA GLU A 422 2.49 15.77 5.90
C GLU A 422 3.28 17.08 6.08
N THR A 423 4.29 17.33 5.22
CA THR A 423 5.02 18.61 5.23
C THR A 423 4.09 19.77 4.94
N VAL A 424 3.21 19.65 3.92
CA VAL A 424 2.18 20.67 3.63
C VAL A 424 1.29 20.91 4.84
N TYR A 425 0.81 19.83 5.47
CA TYR A 425 -0.07 19.90 6.62
C TYR A 425 0.58 20.69 7.77
N HIS A 426 1.78 20.28 8.20
CA HIS A 426 2.47 20.91 9.33
C HIS A 426 2.91 22.34 9.03
N THR A 427 3.43 22.61 7.85
CA THR A 427 3.81 23.97 7.47
C THR A 427 2.62 24.93 7.52
N ILE A 428 1.47 24.52 6.95
CA ILE A 428 0.31 25.44 6.90
C ILE A 428 -0.43 25.49 8.25
N TRP A 429 -0.61 24.34 8.91
CA TRP A 429 -1.34 24.29 10.17
C TRP A 429 -0.55 24.88 11.32
N ASP A 430 0.69 24.41 11.51
CA ASP A 430 1.50 24.80 12.67
C ASP A 430 2.23 26.12 12.40
N ASP A 431 3.03 26.22 11.33
CA ASP A 431 3.88 27.37 11.11
C ASP A 431 3.09 28.59 10.62
N VAL A 432 2.28 28.44 9.56
CA VAL A 432 1.52 29.57 9.01
C VAL A 432 0.40 29.96 9.96
N ALA A 433 -0.52 29.03 10.30
CA ALA A 433 -1.74 29.42 11.02
C ALA A 433 -1.50 29.70 12.50
N ASP A 434 -0.80 28.79 13.22
CA ASP A 434 -0.71 28.90 14.68
C ASP A 434 0.39 29.86 15.14
N TRP A 435 1.41 30.08 14.29
CA TRP A 435 2.49 31.00 14.64
C TRP A 435 2.47 32.30 13.84
N TYR A 436 2.60 32.23 12.50
CA TYR A 436 2.77 33.45 11.70
C TYR A 436 1.51 34.31 11.67
N ILE A 437 0.37 33.73 11.36
CA ILE A 437 -0.91 34.50 11.34
C ILE A 437 -1.19 35.12 12.69
N GLU A 438 -0.93 34.42 13.79
CA GLU A 438 -1.14 34.98 15.12
C GLU A 438 -0.14 36.10 15.45
N SER A 439 1.14 35.96 15.11
CA SER A 439 2.14 37.00 15.35
C SER A 439 1.94 38.22 14.45
N SER A 440 1.50 38.04 13.21
CA SER A 440 1.24 39.15 12.27
C SER A 440 0.13 40.11 12.72
N LYS A 441 -0.74 39.70 13.65
CA LYS A 441 -1.79 40.56 14.19
C LYS A 441 -1.26 41.73 14.98
N THR A 442 -0.01 41.69 15.46
CA THR A 442 0.65 42.76 16.19
C THR A 442 1.43 43.72 15.27
N ALA A 443 1.85 43.27 14.12
CA ALA A 443 2.55 44.06 13.11
C ALA A 443 2.20 43.52 11.71
N ILE A 444 1.19 44.13 11.08
CA ILE A 444 0.64 43.65 9.82
C ILE A 444 1.52 44.08 8.66
N ASN A 445 2.17 43.09 8.03
CA ASN A 445 2.91 43.21 6.77
C ASN A 445 2.05 42.68 5.62
N ARG A 446 1.26 43.55 4.97
CA ARG A 446 0.29 43.12 3.93
C ARG A 446 0.90 42.44 2.73
N PRO A 447 1.99 42.95 2.10
CA PRO A 447 2.65 42.25 0.99
C PRO A 447 3.10 40.84 1.38
N LEU A 448 3.68 40.69 2.57
CA LEU A 448 4.18 39.41 3.04
C LEU A 448 3.02 38.45 3.38
N LEU A 449 1.93 38.91 3.98
CA LEU A 449 0.73 38.08 4.18
C LEU A 449 0.17 37.55 2.87
N SER A 450 0.12 38.37 1.83
CA SER A 450 -0.32 37.96 0.49
C SER A 450 0.60 36.88 -0.06
N TRP A 451 1.92 37.06 0.02
CA TRP A 451 2.91 36.09 -0.43
C TRP A 451 2.84 34.77 0.36
N VAL A 452 2.70 34.84 1.69
CA VAL A 452 2.55 33.64 2.55
C VAL A 452 1.34 32.81 2.14
N LEU A 453 0.20 33.47 1.89
CA LEU A 453 -0.99 32.76 1.42
C LEU A 453 -0.75 32.17 0.01
N ALA A 454 -0.27 32.96 -0.94
CA ALA A 454 -0.02 32.49 -2.29
C ALA A 454 0.95 31.29 -2.35
N THR A 455 2.02 31.36 -1.55
CA THR A 455 2.99 30.24 -1.43
C THR A 455 2.36 29.02 -0.79
N SER A 456 1.56 29.20 0.28
CA SER A 456 0.81 28.13 0.92
C SER A 456 -0.16 27.43 -0.04
N LEU A 457 -0.86 28.20 -0.88
CA LEU A 457 -1.76 27.67 -1.90
C LEU A 457 -1.01 26.86 -2.95
N LYS A 458 0.14 27.36 -3.42
CA LYS A 458 0.99 26.67 -4.42
C LYS A 458 1.49 25.32 -3.90
N ILE A 459 2.04 25.26 -2.68
CA ILE A 459 2.55 24.00 -2.12
C ILE A 459 1.46 23.00 -1.74
N ALA A 460 0.24 23.48 -1.41
CA ALA A 460 -0.89 22.61 -1.08
C ALA A 460 -1.65 22.11 -2.31
N HIS A 461 -1.53 22.81 -3.47
CA HIS A 461 -2.32 22.52 -4.66
C HIS A 461 -2.23 21.10 -5.20
N PRO A 462 -1.07 20.44 -5.22
CA PRO A 462 -0.97 19.04 -5.67
C PRO A 462 -1.86 18.07 -4.86
N PHE A 463 -2.12 18.37 -3.61
CA PHE A 463 -2.86 17.54 -2.66
C PHE A 463 -4.33 17.97 -2.49
N ALA A 464 -4.59 19.27 -2.48
CA ALA A 464 -5.90 19.88 -2.28
C ALA A 464 -6.24 20.90 -3.39
N PRO A 465 -6.39 20.43 -4.66
CA PRO A 465 -6.51 21.32 -5.82
C PRO A 465 -7.77 22.18 -5.82
N PHE A 466 -8.88 21.71 -5.28
CA PHE A 466 -10.17 22.43 -5.41
C PHE A 466 -10.24 23.61 -4.47
N VAL A 467 -9.92 23.45 -3.21
CA VAL A 467 -9.95 24.56 -2.24
C VAL A 467 -8.89 25.61 -2.56
N THR A 468 -7.69 25.19 -2.96
CA THR A 468 -6.60 26.12 -3.31
C THR A 468 -6.90 26.89 -4.57
N GLU A 469 -7.43 26.25 -5.61
CA GLU A 469 -7.85 26.94 -6.84
C GLU A 469 -8.99 27.92 -6.56
N THR A 470 -9.98 27.51 -5.77
CA THR A 470 -11.11 28.39 -5.41
C THR A 470 -10.62 29.64 -4.70
N ILE A 471 -9.70 29.52 -3.74
CA ILE A 471 -9.13 30.68 -3.03
C ILE A 471 -8.34 31.56 -4.01
N TRP A 472 -7.49 30.92 -4.86
CA TRP A 472 -6.67 31.62 -5.84
C TRP A 472 -7.49 32.48 -6.79
N GLN A 473 -8.55 31.91 -7.37
CA GLN A 473 -9.47 32.61 -8.28
C GLN A 473 -10.27 33.69 -7.56
N THR A 474 -10.73 33.44 -6.33
CA THR A 474 -11.51 34.42 -5.56
C THR A 474 -10.70 35.65 -5.23
N LEU A 475 -9.41 35.49 -4.93
CA LEU A 475 -8.51 36.60 -4.59
C LEU A 475 -7.83 37.21 -5.82
N ASN A 476 -8.08 36.72 -7.03
CA ASN A 476 -7.54 37.25 -8.29
C ASN A 476 -6.01 37.44 -8.27
N TYR A 477 -5.24 36.46 -7.78
CA TYR A 477 -3.78 36.54 -7.73
C TYR A 477 -3.16 36.69 -9.12
N THR A 478 -3.73 36.03 -10.12
CA THR A 478 -3.39 36.12 -11.54
C THR A 478 -4.63 35.92 -12.41
N ASP A 479 -4.55 36.28 -13.69
CA ASP A 479 -5.60 35.98 -14.67
C ASP A 479 -5.64 34.48 -15.06
N GLY A 480 -4.72 33.66 -14.55
CA GLY A 480 -4.56 32.23 -14.82
C GLY A 480 -5.08 31.33 -13.73
N ILE A 481 -4.98 30.03 -13.97
CA ILE A 481 -5.28 29.00 -12.98
C ILE A 481 -4.02 28.63 -12.17
N LEU A 482 -4.17 28.33 -10.89
CA LEU A 482 -3.08 28.02 -9.97
C LEU A 482 -2.23 26.84 -10.46
N MET A 483 -2.84 25.85 -11.11
CA MET A 483 -2.12 24.71 -11.68
C MET A 483 -1.04 25.07 -12.71
N ARG A 484 -1.12 26.24 -13.36
CA ARG A 484 -0.13 26.73 -14.34
C ARG A 484 0.92 27.64 -13.74
N GLU A 485 0.77 28.02 -12.49
CA GLU A 485 1.73 28.86 -11.80
C GLU A 485 3.05 28.12 -11.56
N ALA A 486 4.14 28.88 -11.58
CA ALA A 486 5.46 28.32 -11.26
C ALA A 486 5.52 27.89 -9.79
N TRP A 487 6.25 26.78 -9.55
CA TRP A 487 6.56 26.36 -8.19
C TRP A 487 7.29 27.46 -7.42
N PRO A 488 7.07 27.62 -6.10
CA PRO A 488 7.69 28.70 -5.34
C PRO A 488 9.21 28.67 -5.41
N THR A 489 9.81 29.82 -5.69
CA THR A 489 11.26 30.05 -5.63
C THR A 489 11.63 30.62 -4.26
N PRO A 490 12.83 30.31 -3.74
CA PRO A 490 13.26 30.81 -2.43
C PRO A 490 13.35 32.34 -2.39
N GLU A 491 12.77 32.95 -1.37
CA GLU A 491 12.87 34.38 -1.08
C GLU A 491 13.96 34.66 -0.03
N LYS A 492 14.47 35.90 -0.04
CA LYS A 492 15.54 36.33 0.85
C LYS A 492 15.02 36.62 2.26
N PHE A 493 15.77 36.21 3.26
CA PHE A 493 15.50 36.49 4.68
C PHE A 493 16.82 36.70 5.45
N ASP A 494 16.74 37.32 6.63
CA ASP A 494 17.84 37.38 7.58
C ASP A 494 17.83 36.14 8.47
N PRO A 495 18.86 35.26 8.41
CA PRO A 495 18.94 34.07 9.23
C PRO A 495 18.98 34.34 10.73
N ILE A 496 19.60 35.48 11.13
CA ILE A 496 19.71 35.87 12.55
C ILE A 496 18.33 36.24 13.09
N ALA A 497 17.59 37.08 12.34
CA ALA A 497 16.23 37.46 12.72
C ALA A 497 15.28 36.24 12.73
N ALA A 498 15.40 35.33 11.76
CA ALA A 498 14.64 34.09 11.76
C ALA A 498 14.91 33.22 12.98
N GLU A 499 16.17 33.10 13.41
CA GLU A 499 16.56 32.36 14.61
C GLU A 499 16.06 33.04 15.90
N GLN A 500 16.05 34.37 15.94
CA GLN A 500 15.43 35.11 17.05
C GLN A 500 13.97 34.72 17.26
N PHE A 501 13.19 34.55 16.19
CA PHE A 501 11.79 34.14 16.32
C PHE A 501 11.67 32.69 16.83
N GLU A 502 12.56 31.77 16.45
CA GLU A 502 12.61 30.43 17.06
C GLU A 502 12.80 30.49 18.58
N GLN A 503 13.67 31.35 19.05
CA GLN A 503 13.88 31.54 20.48
C GLN A 503 12.60 32.14 21.15
N LEU A 504 11.91 33.05 20.49
CA LEU A 504 10.61 33.56 20.96
C LEU A 504 9.55 32.48 21.01
N LYS A 505 9.51 31.59 20.00
CA LYS A 505 8.59 30.44 19.99
C LYS A 505 8.80 29.53 21.19
N LEU A 506 10.05 29.24 21.54
CA LEU A 506 10.36 28.44 22.72
C LEU A 506 9.83 29.09 24.00
N LEU A 507 10.08 30.39 24.19
CA LEU A 507 9.59 31.14 25.34
C LEU A 507 8.04 31.15 25.39
N VAL A 508 7.40 31.42 24.26
CA VAL A 508 5.94 31.47 24.16
C VAL A 508 5.31 30.11 24.38
N ALA A 509 5.89 29.06 23.82
CA ALA A 509 5.39 27.69 23.98
C ALA A 509 5.46 27.26 25.45
N GLU A 510 6.59 27.50 26.13
CA GLU A 510 6.73 27.23 27.56
C GLU A 510 5.73 28.04 28.38
N GLY A 511 5.65 29.35 28.14
CA GLY A 511 4.73 30.21 28.86
C GLY A 511 3.26 29.84 28.67
N ARG A 512 2.82 29.53 27.45
CA ARG A 512 1.47 29.03 27.17
C ARG A 512 1.17 27.76 27.93
N TRP A 513 2.13 26.83 27.93
CA TRP A 513 1.99 25.55 28.61
C TRP A 513 1.87 25.75 30.13
N VAL A 514 2.76 26.54 30.74
CA VAL A 514 2.72 26.84 32.18
C VAL A 514 1.39 27.53 32.55
N ILE A 515 0.98 28.53 31.77
CA ILE A 515 -0.27 29.26 32.01
C ILE A 515 -1.49 28.31 31.97
N ALA A 516 -1.49 27.34 31.06
CA ALA A 516 -2.59 26.37 30.94
C ALA A 516 -2.66 25.41 32.16
N GLU A 517 -1.56 25.19 32.85
CA GLU A 517 -1.48 24.33 34.03
C GLU A 517 -1.78 25.10 35.34
N LEU A 518 -1.71 26.43 35.32
CA LEU A 518 -1.96 27.22 36.49
C LEU A 518 -3.48 27.29 36.84
N PRO A 519 -3.84 27.32 38.11
CA PRO A 519 -5.24 27.38 38.54
C PRO A 519 -5.92 28.70 38.16
N GLY A 520 -7.12 28.58 37.60
CA GLY A 520 -7.99 29.73 37.32
C GLY A 520 -7.80 30.32 35.91
N ASN A 521 -8.72 31.21 35.49
CA ASN A 521 -8.73 31.86 34.17
C ASN A 521 -8.17 33.30 34.28
N LYS A 522 -7.03 33.46 34.95
CA LYS A 522 -6.40 34.79 35.13
C LYS A 522 -5.44 35.07 33.96
N LYS A 523 -5.32 36.34 33.58
CA LYS A 523 -4.21 36.79 32.74
C LYS A 523 -3.03 37.10 33.64
N TYR A 524 -1.87 36.57 33.30
CA TYR A 524 -0.64 36.74 34.06
C TYR A 524 0.21 37.83 33.42
N ARG A 525 1.22 38.32 34.20
CA ARG A 525 2.25 39.24 33.71
C ARG A 525 3.51 38.45 33.47
N LEU A 526 4.30 38.85 32.48
CA LEU A 526 5.65 38.36 32.26
C LEU A 526 6.64 39.42 32.75
N LEU A 527 7.51 39.05 33.65
CA LEU A 527 8.65 39.85 34.07
C LEU A 527 9.89 39.44 33.33
N TYR A 528 10.74 40.39 32.92
CA TYR A 528 11.99 40.06 32.24
C TYR A 528 13.13 40.93 32.75
N GLY A 529 14.38 40.38 32.74
CA GLY A 529 15.59 41.08 33.09
C GLY A 529 16.26 41.77 31.90
N ASN A 530 17.57 41.75 31.80
CA ASN A 530 18.33 42.38 30.71
C ASN A 530 18.30 41.52 29.42
N ASP A 531 17.11 41.35 28.82
CA ASP A 531 16.92 40.58 27.59
C ASP A 531 16.34 41.47 26.47
N SER A 532 17.21 41.86 25.51
CA SER A 532 16.83 42.72 24.39
C SER A 532 15.80 42.05 23.46
N LEU A 533 15.85 40.73 23.28
CA LEU A 533 14.91 40.05 22.42
C LEU A 533 13.48 40.13 22.96
N ILE A 534 13.33 40.01 24.29
CA ILE A 534 12.03 40.18 24.93
C ILE A 534 11.61 41.65 24.85
N ALA A 535 12.53 42.58 25.14
CA ALA A 535 12.27 44.02 25.11
C ALA A 535 11.75 44.52 23.76
N ASP A 536 12.37 44.02 22.65
CA ASP A 536 12.04 44.46 21.30
C ASP A 536 10.76 43.75 20.76
N ASN A 537 10.28 42.68 21.39
CA ASN A 537 9.14 41.86 20.91
C ASN A 537 7.99 41.76 21.93
N GLN A 538 7.84 42.72 22.83
CA GLN A 538 6.85 42.66 23.91
C GLN A 538 5.41 42.48 23.39
N ASP A 539 5.00 43.23 22.37
CA ASP A 539 3.64 43.19 21.84
C ASP A 539 3.32 41.79 21.26
N THR A 540 4.28 41.20 20.53
CA THR A 540 4.14 39.86 19.97
C THR A 540 4.04 38.81 21.07
N ILE A 541 4.93 38.81 22.05
CA ILE A 541 4.94 37.87 23.18
C ILE A 541 3.64 38.02 24.00
N LYS A 542 3.24 39.28 24.31
CA LYS A 542 2.00 39.58 25.03
C LYS A 542 0.78 38.99 24.32
N HIS A 543 0.70 39.21 23.03
CA HIS A 543 -0.40 38.70 22.20
C HIS A 543 -0.39 37.16 22.16
N LEU A 544 0.74 36.58 21.83
CA LEU A 544 0.86 35.11 21.66
C LEU A 544 0.62 34.36 22.97
N MET A 545 1.10 34.86 24.11
CA MET A 545 0.90 34.23 25.43
C MET A 545 -0.41 34.70 26.10
N ARG A 546 -1.16 35.64 25.53
CA ARG A 546 -2.37 36.25 26.10
C ARG A 546 -2.15 36.88 27.48
N LEU A 547 -1.02 37.54 27.66
CA LEU A 547 -0.64 38.16 28.92
C LEU A 547 -1.41 39.45 29.20
N GLU A 548 -1.47 39.84 30.47
CA GLU A 548 -1.95 41.16 30.90
C GLU A 548 -0.94 42.25 30.55
N ALA A 549 0.34 42.04 30.91
CA ALA A 549 1.46 42.95 30.68
C ALA A 549 2.78 42.24 30.57
N ILE A 550 3.80 42.93 30.04
CA ILE A 550 5.21 42.52 30.10
C ILE A 550 5.96 43.69 30.73
N GLU A 551 6.75 43.43 31.76
CA GLU A 551 7.43 44.46 32.55
C GLU A 551 8.90 44.12 32.76
N HIS A 552 9.79 45.08 32.59
CA HIS A 552 11.19 44.97 32.97
C HIS A 552 11.34 44.97 34.48
N THR A 553 12.22 44.13 35.03
CA THR A 553 12.48 44.10 36.46
C THR A 553 13.95 43.76 36.78
N ASP A 554 14.52 44.48 37.76
CA ASP A 554 15.80 44.15 38.35
C ASP A 554 15.68 43.17 39.55
N GLN A 555 14.42 42.92 39.95
CA GLN A 555 14.11 42.00 41.06
C GLN A 555 13.19 40.87 40.54
N PRO A 556 13.75 39.78 40.06
CA PRO A 556 12.98 38.66 39.54
C PRO A 556 12.09 38.05 40.63
N ARG A 557 10.84 37.74 40.30
CA ARG A 557 9.89 37.06 41.19
C ARG A 557 8.92 36.20 40.32
N GLY A 558 8.25 35.28 41.00
CA GLY A 558 7.32 34.36 40.33
C GLY A 558 8.00 33.14 39.73
N LEU A 559 7.37 32.47 38.76
CA LEU A 559 7.88 31.24 38.17
C LEU A 559 8.77 31.53 36.96
N ARG A 560 10.04 31.07 37.01
CA ARG A 560 10.99 31.25 35.93
C ARG A 560 10.61 30.36 34.73
N LEU A 561 10.69 30.91 33.53
CA LEU A 561 10.60 30.16 32.27
C LEU A 561 12.03 29.76 31.85
N ALA A 562 12.33 28.46 31.92
CA ALA A 562 13.70 27.96 31.80
C ALA A 562 14.02 27.37 30.40
N ALA A 563 13.02 26.91 29.63
CA ALA A 563 13.23 26.21 28.37
C ALA A 563 13.95 27.07 27.31
N ALA A 564 13.63 28.36 27.26
CA ALA A 564 14.29 29.29 26.35
C ALA A 564 15.66 29.79 26.86
N ASN A 565 16.09 29.39 28.07
CA ASN A 565 17.29 29.86 28.73
C ASN A 565 17.43 31.40 28.77
N ARG A 566 16.30 32.09 29.07
CA ARG A 566 16.18 33.55 29.11
C ARG A 566 15.83 34.07 30.50
N GLU A 567 16.08 35.34 30.74
CA GLU A 567 15.70 35.99 31.96
C GLU A 567 14.22 36.42 31.92
N ALA A 568 13.31 35.43 32.08
CA ALA A 568 11.87 35.62 32.01
C ALA A 568 11.17 34.87 33.15
N TRP A 569 10.17 35.51 33.76
CA TRP A 569 9.39 34.96 34.89
C TRP A 569 7.90 35.29 34.71
N LEU A 570 7.03 34.34 35.00
CA LEU A 570 5.60 34.61 35.18
C LEU A 570 5.37 35.16 36.60
N ASP A 571 4.79 36.37 36.70
CA ASP A 571 4.44 36.99 37.96
C ASP A 571 3.24 36.30 38.60
N ILE A 572 3.51 35.33 39.47
CA ILE A 572 2.52 34.54 40.19
C ILE A 572 2.77 34.66 41.70
N ASP A 573 1.68 34.67 42.45
CA ASP A 573 1.76 34.73 43.93
C ASP A 573 2.22 33.41 44.51
N SER A 574 2.73 33.42 45.74
CA SER A 574 3.28 32.27 46.44
C SER A 574 2.26 31.16 46.64
N GLU A 575 0.96 31.45 46.77
CA GLU A 575 -0.09 30.47 46.95
C GLU A 575 -0.31 29.71 45.66
N THR A 576 -0.43 30.42 44.53
CA THR A 576 -0.53 29.83 43.20
C THR A 576 0.68 28.98 42.84
N LEU A 577 1.89 29.43 43.20
CA LEU A 577 3.14 28.68 43.02
C LEU A 577 3.14 27.36 43.79
N TYR A 578 2.73 27.43 45.07
CA TYR A 578 2.62 26.23 45.90
C TYR A 578 1.62 25.21 45.36
N GLN A 579 0.42 25.67 44.97
CA GLN A 579 -0.59 24.81 44.36
C GLN A 579 -0.11 24.18 43.07
N HIS A 580 0.63 24.92 42.26
CA HIS A 580 1.23 24.39 41.02
C HIS A 580 2.27 23.34 41.32
N GLN A 581 3.16 23.56 42.30
CA GLN A 581 4.17 22.60 42.74
C GLN A 581 3.50 21.28 43.21
N GLU A 582 2.48 21.35 44.08
CA GLU A 582 1.75 20.17 44.52
C GLU A 582 1.13 19.36 43.36
N ASN A 583 0.57 20.10 42.37
CA ASN A 583 0.00 19.47 41.19
C ASN A 583 1.06 18.75 40.34
N LEU A 584 2.23 19.39 40.12
CA LEU A 584 3.35 18.76 39.42
C LEU A 584 3.89 17.52 40.14
N GLU A 585 4.04 17.58 41.49
CA GLU A 585 4.48 16.44 42.29
C GLU A 585 3.50 15.28 42.23
N MET A 586 2.19 15.53 42.26
CA MET A 586 1.15 14.52 42.10
C MET A 586 1.21 13.89 40.70
N ARG A 587 1.30 14.68 39.66
CA ARG A 587 1.41 14.17 38.26
C ARG A 587 2.70 13.40 38.03
N LEU A 588 3.81 13.83 38.64
CA LEU A 588 5.08 13.10 38.57
C LEU A 588 4.97 11.73 39.23
N ALA A 589 4.27 11.64 40.38
CA ALA A 589 4.00 10.37 41.04
C ALA A 589 3.15 9.44 40.18
N GLU A 590 2.08 9.96 39.55
CA GLU A 590 1.23 9.20 38.63
C GLU A 590 2.01 8.73 37.37
N ALA A 591 2.80 9.61 36.78
CA ALA A 591 3.60 9.30 35.60
C ALA A 591 4.64 8.21 35.91
N ARG A 592 5.31 8.27 37.08
CA ARG A 592 6.23 7.23 37.57
C ARG A 592 5.54 5.90 37.80
N GLN A 593 4.31 5.91 38.32
CA GLN A 593 3.51 4.70 38.52
C GLN A 593 3.13 4.05 37.17
N LYS A 594 2.68 4.85 36.20
CA LYS A 594 2.39 4.38 34.83
C LYS A 594 3.64 3.80 34.16
N LEU A 595 4.78 4.51 34.26
CA LEU A 595 6.08 4.05 33.73
C LEU A 595 6.47 2.68 34.31
N ALA A 596 6.36 2.52 35.65
CA ALA A 596 6.66 1.26 36.32
C ALA A 596 5.76 0.12 35.82
N GLY A 597 4.45 0.39 35.58
CA GLY A 597 3.51 -0.55 35.01
C GLY A 597 3.88 -0.98 33.59
N LEU A 598 4.28 -0.02 32.72
CA LEU A 598 4.71 -0.29 31.36
C LEU A 598 6.04 -1.09 31.32
N LYS A 599 7.02 -0.72 32.14
CA LYS A 599 8.27 -1.47 32.31
C LYS A 599 8.03 -2.90 32.74
N LYS A 600 7.21 -3.11 33.78
CA LYS A 600 6.85 -4.45 34.26
C LYS A 600 6.15 -5.30 33.20
N ARG A 601 5.33 -4.66 32.32
CA ARG A 601 4.69 -5.35 31.20
C ARG A 601 5.70 -5.78 30.16
N LEU A 602 6.67 -4.93 29.80
CA LEU A 602 7.74 -5.25 28.85
C LEU A 602 8.80 -6.20 29.41
N GLU A 603 8.98 -6.27 30.74
CA GLU A 603 9.84 -7.24 31.41
C GLU A 603 9.24 -8.63 31.49
N ASN A 604 7.93 -8.78 31.22
CA ASN A 604 7.27 -10.08 31.21
C ASN A 604 7.56 -10.82 29.90
N PRO A 605 8.36 -11.91 29.89
CA PRO A 605 8.70 -12.64 28.67
C PRO A 605 7.47 -13.17 27.94
N THR A 606 6.45 -13.60 28.68
CA THR A 606 5.21 -14.13 28.12
C THR A 606 4.44 -13.07 27.31
N TYR A 607 4.48 -11.81 27.76
CA TYR A 607 3.87 -10.70 27.01
C TYR A 607 4.65 -10.40 25.73
N VAL A 608 5.98 -10.26 25.84
CA VAL A 608 6.83 -9.89 24.69
C VAL A 608 6.86 -10.98 23.61
N GLU A 609 6.80 -12.26 23.99
CA GLU A 609 6.85 -13.40 23.07
C GLU A 609 5.49 -13.79 22.49
N LYS A 610 4.40 -13.63 23.25
CA LYS A 610 3.07 -14.14 22.87
C LYS A 610 2.06 -13.07 22.46
N ALA A 611 2.25 -11.81 22.84
CA ALA A 611 1.37 -10.74 22.42
C ALA A 611 1.61 -10.38 20.94
N PRO A 612 0.56 -9.91 20.23
CA PRO A 612 0.71 -9.37 18.89
C PRO A 612 1.80 -8.28 18.84
N ALA A 613 2.68 -8.32 17.83
CA ALA A 613 3.84 -7.43 17.74
C ALA A 613 3.47 -5.94 17.82
N HIS A 614 2.32 -5.54 17.24
CA HIS A 614 1.85 -4.15 17.29
C HIS A 614 1.54 -3.68 18.71
N LEU A 615 1.01 -4.54 19.61
CA LEU A 615 0.73 -4.19 21.00
C LEU A 615 2.00 -4.05 21.84
N VAL A 616 3.03 -4.82 21.51
CA VAL A 616 4.34 -4.70 22.15
C VAL A 616 4.99 -3.39 21.73
N GLU A 617 4.92 -3.02 20.45
CA GLU A 617 5.46 -1.77 19.94
C GLU A 617 4.71 -0.55 20.49
N GLU A 618 3.38 -0.59 20.51
CA GLU A 618 2.57 0.44 21.17
C GLU A 618 2.96 0.63 22.66
N THR A 619 3.24 -0.46 23.38
CA THR A 619 3.68 -0.38 24.78
C THR A 619 5.07 0.27 24.89
N ARG A 620 5.98 0.06 23.93
CA ARG A 620 7.29 0.73 23.89
C ARG A 620 7.15 2.23 23.59
N GLU A 621 6.28 2.59 22.65
CA GLU A 621 5.97 3.99 22.34
C GLU A 621 5.38 4.71 23.56
N GLN A 622 4.41 4.08 24.25
CA GLN A 622 3.85 4.60 25.50
C GLN A 622 4.90 4.76 26.60
N LEU A 623 5.85 3.85 26.69
CA LEU A 623 6.94 3.94 27.65
C LEU A 623 7.87 5.13 27.35
N ALA A 624 8.27 5.29 26.09
CA ALA A 624 9.12 6.40 25.65
C ALA A 624 8.43 7.76 25.88
N GLU A 625 7.12 7.84 25.65
CA GLU A 625 6.33 9.04 25.90
C GLU A 625 6.24 9.36 27.40
N GLN A 626 6.03 8.35 28.26
CA GLN A 626 6.04 8.56 29.71
C GLN A 626 7.41 9.00 30.25
N GLU A 627 8.50 8.52 29.69
CA GLU A 627 9.85 8.97 30.03
C GLU A 627 10.08 10.46 29.70
N LYS A 628 9.58 10.92 28.54
CA LYS A 628 9.59 12.36 28.17
C LYS A 628 8.78 13.21 29.14
N ILE A 629 7.57 12.75 29.49
CA ILE A 629 6.69 13.46 30.43
C ILE A 629 7.40 13.58 31.80
N ILE A 630 7.99 12.53 32.32
CA ILE A 630 8.71 12.53 33.60
C ILE A 630 9.89 13.49 33.56
N THR A 631 10.71 13.46 32.51
CA THR A 631 11.86 14.33 32.33
C THR A 631 11.43 15.79 32.38
N ARG A 632 10.33 16.13 31.71
CA ARG A 632 9.77 17.47 31.70
C ARG A 632 9.28 17.90 33.09
N LEU A 633 8.47 17.07 33.76
CA LEU A 633 7.93 17.37 35.10
C LEU A 633 9.04 17.54 36.13
N VAL A 634 10.11 16.74 36.05
CA VAL A 634 11.28 16.89 36.90
C VAL A 634 12.01 18.21 36.68
N SER A 635 12.24 18.57 35.42
CA SER A 635 12.87 19.85 35.07
C SER A 635 12.08 21.05 35.59
N GLU A 636 10.75 21.02 35.53
CA GLU A 636 9.90 22.09 36.06
C GLU A 636 9.92 22.18 37.59
N LEU A 637 9.90 21.05 38.29
CA LEU A 637 10.02 21.01 39.74
C LEU A 637 11.40 21.52 40.21
N GLU A 638 12.48 21.22 39.48
CA GLU A 638 13.80 21.75 39.74
C GLU A 638 13.83 23.28 39.67
N VAL A 639 13.19 23.86 38.68
CA VAL A 639 13.09 25.33 38.51
C VAL A 639 12.34 26.00 39.68
N ILE A 640 11.30 25.33 40.21
CA ILE A 640 10.54 25.81 41.36
C ILE A 640 11.36 25.67 42.64
N SER A 641 12.12 24.58 42.81
CA SER A 641 12.88 24.25 44.02
C SER A 641 14.18 25.06 44.19
N LEU A 642 14.67 25.71 43.14
CA LEU A 642 15.88 26.55 43.18
C LEU A 642 15.64 27.95 43.80
N LYS A 643 14.46 28.18 44.36
CA LYS A 643 14.11 29.36 45.17
C LYS A 643 13.95 29.03 46.61
#